data_16d7aef19d7802813c302c6075330af5
#
_entry.id   16d7aef19d7802813c302c6075330af5
#
_cell.length_a   1.000
_cell.length_b   1.000
_cell.length_c   1.000
_cell.angle_alpha   90.00
_cell.angle_beta   90.00
_cell.angle_gamma   90.00
#
_symmetry.space_group_name_H-M   'P 1'
#
loop_
_entity.id
_entity.type
_entity.pdbx_description
1 polymer ?
#
loop_
_entity_poly.entity_id
_entity_poly.type
_entity_poly.pdbx_seq_one_letter_code
_entity_poly.pdbx_strand_id
1 'polypeptide(L)'
;MICENINFEFGVPVKISLNSISGKKHFNRSFKLIWVLKGTITFESHNFYSDTEEVSNLSEEGIEIINSFSPFKLINQSEDAKFLVFEFKNKYLKDFELEFEDKIFHINDSKNLGKLRYLAALLAKNYFKEDYQLYGKIKASLDELLTLVNKKYCIYNQRQDDFFNKKQDDIVIKVMKRIEEDYNLNLTLNSIADEFHYNSSYLSEKFKSLLQINFTDYLDKLRLEKSLQELLYTNKNINQIALESGFSNIKSFYRVFNKHFDFSPVKVKKNYPRLKKDFLIEEFGEIDFFIIYFNHIIRSYEKKESKRKEKLQKNVKIDLEQKHQTINLIWQKLINAGTAQSIMDSNLRKQIRDLQQGISFEYLRFEGIFNDDLEIIKGNDLNSINYNWKLVDNIFDFILENDLKPFIVLSFMPKLLASKDKTIFYYQANFSPPENIDDWLDLIDAFIIHLINRYGIKKIKKWYFQVWTEFPHRGFHWAGTKREYFEFYAATAKKIKNISSEIQVGPASESFLEGKIISEEFLKYAADNDLPLDFYSINLYHNTIPLIEEELDLKDFYKESTLENIKFKFKEKNYSIKMTEKIKAILNNHYPESELIATRWNVSWNPKEYIHDNAFMTNYIVDNALKLQDKLDGLGYLNLSDLISEWPINELPFFGGRGLINTEGIKKSAYYAYLILSKLGSKIIEQGDNYIVTAEGEDIQVIIYNYAYLSKSYQNADYSLIDEFERYQVFQKKRSIRV
;
A
#
# COMPACT_ATOMS: atom_id res chain seq x y z
N MET A 1 -28.86 27.87 20.93
CA MET A 1 -29.51 27.04 19.91
C MET A 1 -28.43 26.75 18.88
N ILE A 2 -27.60 25.74 19.18
CA ILE A 2 -26.49 25.37 18.34
C ILE A 2 -26.96 24.25 17.42
N CYS A 3 -26.98 24.57 16.19
CA CYS A 3 -26.89 23.69 15.01
C CYS A 3 -27.49 22.28 15.08
N GLU A 4 -28.80 22.17 15.12
CA GLU A 4 -29.50 20.88 14.96
C GLU A 4 -29.24 20.20 13.60
N ASN A 5 -28.50 20.82 12.67
CA ASN A 5 -28.47 20.34 11.28
C ASN A 5 -27.17 20.47 10.49
N ILE A 6 -26.07 20.96 11.05
CA ILE A 6 -24.77 20.94 10.39
C ILE A 6 -23.78 20.14 11.23
N ASN A 7 -23.21 19.12 10.62
CA ASN A 7 -22.15 18.35 11.24
C ASN A 7 -20.93 19.24 11.43
N PHE A 8 -20.69 19.70 12.65
CA PHE A 8 -19.41 20.28 13.04
C PHE A 8 -18.41 19.12 13.06
N GLU A 9 -17.98 18.75 11.85
CA GLU A 9 -17.09 17.62 11.66
C GLU A 9 -15.69 18.05 12.06
N PHE A 10 -15.20 17.49 13.14
CA PHE A 10 -13.83 17.65 13.63
C PHE A 10 -12.76 17.05 12.69
N GLY A 11 -13.00 17.08 11.37
CA GLY A 11 -12.12 16.51 10.34
C GLY A 11 -12.05 14.99 10.31
N VAL A 12 -12.72 14.31 11.22
CA VAL A 12 -12.77 12.85 11.27
C VAL A 12 -13.86 12.29 10.35
N PRO A 13 -13.68 11.08 9.77
CA PRO A 13 -14.63 10.51 8.83
C PRO A 13 -15.89 9.92 9.47
N VAL A 14 -16.13 10.17 10.75
CA VAL A 14 -17.32 9.76 11.50
C VAL A 14 -17.79 10.89 12.39
N LYS A 15 -19.11 11.08 12.46
CA LYS A 15 -19.77 11.90 13.48
C LYS A 15 -20.38 10.98 14.52
N ILE A 16 -20.17 11.30 15.80
CA ILE A 16 -20.84 10.62 16.92
C ILE A 16 -21.72 11.65 17.61
N SER A 17 -23.02 11.36 17.77
CA SER A 17 -23.98 12.22 18.43
C SER A 17 -24.81 11.45 19.45
N LEU A 18 -25.31 12.15 20.47
CA LEU A 18 -26.16 11.60 21.54
C LEU A 18 -27.62 11.87 21.24
N ASN A 19 -28.47 10.84 21.30
CA ASN A 19 -29.93 10.94 21.17
C ASN A 19 -30.41 11.76 19.96
N SER A 20 -29.69 11.77 18.87
CA SER A 20 -29.88 12.68 17.73
C SER A 20 -30.88 12.19 16.68
N ILE A 21 -31.79 11.29 17.02
CA ILE A 21 -32.83 10.81 16.10
C ILE A 21 -34.14 11.47 16.46
N SER A 22 -34.77 12.16 15.50
CA SER A 22 -36.10 12.79 15.73
C SER A 22 -37.23 11.79 15.46
N GLY A 23 -38.40 12.03 16.10
CA GLY A 23 -39.61 11.24 15.89
C GLY A 23 -40.27 11.40 14.51
N LYS A 24 -39.70 12.20 13.60
CA LYS A 24 -40.16 12.33 12.21
C LYS A 24 -39.44 11.32 11.33
N LYS A 25 -40.14 10.82 10.29
CA LYS A 25 -39.51 9.95 9.30
C LYS A 25 -38.39 10.71 8.57
N HIS A 26 -37.17 10.18 8.61
CA HIS A 26 -36.01 10.75 7.98
C HIS A 26 -35.53 9.84 6.89
N PHE A 27 -35.09 10.41 5.76
CA PHE A 27 -34.36 9.70 4.75
C PHE A 27 -32.87 9.75 5.10
N ASN A 28 -32.32 8.59 5.34
CA ASN A 28 -30.91 8.47 5.76
C ASN A 28 -29.98 8.49 4.54
N ARG A 29 -29.12 9.50 4.44
CA ARG A 29 -28.15 9.66 3.36
C ARG A 29 -26.90 8.80 3.57
N SER A 30 -26.45 8.66 4.81
CA SER A 30 -25.19 8.04 5.18
C SER A 30 -25.41 6.72 5.91
N PHE A 31 -24.46 5.82 5.82
CA PHE A 31 -24.42 4.63 6.66
C PHE A 31 -24.33 5.01 8.14
N LYS A 32 -25.17 4.43 9.00
CA LYS A 32 -25.17 4.73 10.43
C LYS A 32 -25.17 3.46 11.27
N LEU A 33 -24.62 3.59 12.48
CA LEU A 33 -24.71 2.59 13.53
C LEU A 33 -25.32 3.26 14.78
N ILE A 34 -26.35 2.66 15.33
CA ILE A 34 -27.00 3.11 16.56
C ILE A 34 -26.61 2.15 17.67
N TRP A 35 -26.17 2.69 18.81
CA TRP A 35 -25.80 1.91 19.99
C TRP A 35 -26.48 2.43 21.24
N VAL A 36 -27.33 1.61 21.86
CA VAL A 36 -28.03 1.92 23.11
C VAL A 36 -27.11 1.70 24.30
N LEU A 37 -26.82 2.76 25.03
CA LEU A 37 -25.98 2.74 26.23
C LEU A 37 -26.80 2.52 27.50
N LYS A 38 -28.05 3.02 27.52
CA LYS A 38 -28.98 2.89 28.63
C LYS A 38 -30.41 2.96 28.13
N GLY A 39 -31.32 2.24 28.81
CA GLY A 39 -32.76 2.27 28.50
C GLY A 39 -33.13 1.47 27.25
N THR A 40 -34.20 1.87 26.62
CA THR A 40 -34.74 1.22 25.42
C THR A 40 -35.15 2.23 24.35
N ILE A 41 -34.98 1.87 23.09
CA ILE A 41 -35.46 2.62 21.93
C ILE A 41 -36.22 1.70 20.99
N THR A 42 -37.26 2.22 20.36
CA THR A 42 -38.02 1.56 19.30
C THR A 42 -37.96 2.44 18.06
N PHE A 43 -37.53 1.87 16.95
CA PHE A 43 -37.48 2.59 15.69
C PHE A 43 -38.05 1.76 14.54
N GLU A 44 -38.52 2.42 13.52
CA GLU A 44 -38.95 1.84 12.25
C GLU A 44 -37.90 2.09 11.20
N SER A 45 -37.49 1.06 10.50
CA SER A 45 -36.56 1.11 9.38
C SER A 45 -37.02 0.26 8.23
N HIS A 46 -36.55 0.53 7.02
CA HIS A 46 -36.91 -0.26 5.86
C HIS A 46 -36.09 -1.55 5.80
N ASN A 47 -36.78 -2.69 5.77
CA ASN A 47 -36.15 -3.97 5.53
C ASN A 47 -36.05 -4.23 4.03
N PHE A 48 -34.83 -4.28 3.56
CA PHE A 48 -34.52 -4.47 2.14
C PHE A 48 -34.76 -5.92 1.62
N TYR A 49 -34.98 -6.91 2.50
CA TYR A 49 -35.30 -8.26 2.09
C TYR A 49 -36.77 -8.45 1.71
N SER A 50 -37.62 -7.90 2.55
CA SER A 50 -39.06 -8.03 2.42
C SER A 50 -39.71 -6.87 1.68
N ASP A 51 -38.93 -5.83 1.38
CA ASP A 51 -39.44 -4.54 0.86
C ASP A 51 -40.54 -3.94 1.77
N THR A 52 -40.37 -4.15 3.08
CA THR A 52 -41.33 -3.74 4.11
C THR A 52 -40.69 -2.86 5.18
N GLU A 53 -41.51 -2.12 5.91
CA GLU A 53 -41.06 -1.43 7.10
C GLU A 53 -41.01 -2.40 8.29
N GLU A 54 -39.91 -2.44 9.01
CA GLU A 54 -39.71 -3.24 10.22
C GLU A 54 -39.57 -2.38 11.45
N VAL A 55 -40.15 -2.83 12.57
CA VAL A 55 -40.03 -2.20 13.87
C VAL A 55 -38.99 -2.96 14.69
N SER A 56 -37.90 -2.29 15.02
CA SER A 56 -36.81 -2.81 15.86
C SER A 56 -36.89 -2.25 17.26
N ASN A 57 -36.76 -3.13 18.26
CA ASN A 57 -36.67 -2.76 19.67
C ASN A 57 -35.26 -3.06 20.17
N LEU A 58 -34.52 -2.02 20.57
CA LEU A 58 -33.20 -2.15 21.15
C LEU A 58 -33.23 -1.83 22.65
N SER A 59 -32.67 -2.72 23.44
CA SER A 59 -32.37 -2.53 24.85
C SER A 59 -30.91 -2.13 25.06
N GLU A 60 -30.54 -1.91 26.30
CA GLU A 60 -29.17 -1.61 26.72
C GLU A 60 -28.14 -2.56 26.10
N GLU A 61 -27.03 -2.02 25.62
CA GLU A 61 -25.99 -2.66 24.80
C GLU A 61 -26.45 -3.12 23.39
N GLY A 62 -27.69 -2.89 22.99
CA GLY A 62 -28.17 -3.17 21.64
C GLY A 62 -27.51 -2.28 20.59
N ILE A 63 -27.14 -2.89 19.46
CA ILE A 63 -26.60 -2.16 18.30
C ILE A 63 -27.41 -2.52 17.07
N GLU A 64 -27.68 -1.51 16.24
CA GLU A 64 -28.33 -1.70 14.95
C GLU A 64 -27.67 -0.88 13.85
N ILE A 65 -27.80 -1.34 12.62
CA ILE A 65 -27.28 -0.72 11.43
C ILE A 65 -28.40 -0.10 10.61
N ILE A 66 -28.25 1.19 10.28
CA ILE A 66 -29.12 1.88 9.33
C ILE A 66 -28.37 2.04 8.01
N ASN A 67 -28.85 1.39 6.98
CA ASN A 67 -28.24 1.42 5.65
C ASN A 67 -28.31 2.80 5.01
N SER A 68 -27.36 3.11 4.12
CA SER A 68 -27.40 4.33 3.32
C SER A 68 -28.66 4.36 2.44
N PHE A 69 -29.20 5.57 2.24
CA PHE A 69 -30.39 5.83 1.43
C PHE A 69 -31.65 5.05 1.88
N SER A 70 -31.76 4.76 3.18
CA SER A 70 -32.93 4.11 3.74
C SER A 70 -33.74 5.06 4.63
N PRO A 71 -35.10 5.00 4.61
CA PRO A 71 -35.94 5.75 5.54
C PRO A 71 -35.87 5.08 6.93
N PHE A 72 -35.85 5.89 7.98
CA PHE A 72 -36.00 5.43 9.35
C PHE A 72 -36.69 6.48 10.25
N LYS A 73 -37.23 6.04 11.36
CA LYS A 73 -37.99 6.91 12.30
C LYS A 73 -37.89 6.35 13.71
N LEU A 74 -37.56 7.19 14.69
CA LEU A 74 -37.71 6.82 16.10
C LEU A 74 -39.21 6.85 16.46
N ILE A 75 -39.75 5.73 16.94
CA ILE A 75 -41.15 5.57 17.35
C ILE A 75 -41.29 5.90 18.83
N ASN A 76 -40.43 5.32 19.68
CA ASN A 76 -40.52 5.45 21.13
C ASN A 76 -39.12 5.30 21.76
N GLN A 77 -38.99 5.86 22.97
CA GLN A 77 -37.81 5.72 23.82
C GLN A 77 -38.20 5.78 25.28
N SER A 78 -37.45 5.07 26.17
CA SER A 78 -37.63 5.24 27.61
C SER A 78 -37.12 6.62 28.07
N GLU A 79 -37.65 7.12 29.20
CA GLU A 79 -37.27 8.45 29.72
C GLU A 79 -35.77 8.58 30.00
N ASP A 80 -35.13 7.48 30.38
CA ASP A 80 -33.69 7.42 30.68
C ASP A 80 -32.85 6.95 29.52
N ALA A 81 -33.42 6.87 28.31
CA ALA A 81 -32.71 6.37 27.14
C ALA A 81 -31.48 7.24 26.78
N LYS A 82 -30.32 6.58 26.67
CA LYS A 82 -29.11 7.18 26.14
C LYS A 82 -28.59 6.26 25.03
N PHE A 83 -28.45 6.80 23.84
CA PHE A 83 -27.92 6.06 22.69
C PHE A 83 -27.01 6.94 21.84
N LEU A 84 -25.98 6.35 21.27
CA LEU A 84 -25.07 6.98 20.34
C LEU A 84 -25.46 6.66 18.90
N VAL A 85 -25.36 7.66 18.05
CA VAL A 85 -25.47 7.53 16.60
C VAL A 85 -24.11 7.81 15.99
N PHE A 86 -23.54 6.81 15.34
CA PHE A 86 -22.32 6.92 14.55
C PHE A 86 -22.75 7.15 13.09
N GLU A 87 -22.45 8.26 12.53
CA GLU A 87 -22.72 8.58 11.13
C GLU A 87 -21.43 8.62 10.35
N PHE A 88 -21.30 7.76 9.32
CA PHE A 88 -20.08 7.61 8.55
C PHE A 88 -20.15 8.41 7.25
N LYS A 89 -19.09 9.14 6.91
CA LYS A 89 -19.03 9.95 5.69
C LYS A 89 -18.98 9.08 4.45
N ASN A 90 -19.88 9.32 3.50
CA ASN A 90 -19.92 8.56 2.23
C ASN A 90 -18.61 8.62 1.46
N LYS A 91 -17.95 9.80 1.39
CA LYS A 91 -16.66 9.95 0.75
C LYS A 91 -15.63 8.98 1.33
N TYR A 92 -15.57 8.86 2.66
CA TYR A 92 -14.63 7.94 3.31
C TYR A 92 -14.97 6.48 3.03
N LEU A 93 -16.26 6.14 2.98
CA LEU A 93 -16.72 4.79 2.65
C LEU A 93 -16.37 4.41 1.20
N LYS A 94 -16.45 5.36 0.25
CA LYS A 94 -16.02 5.17 -1.14
C LYS A 94 -14.50 4.97 -1.23
N ASP A 95 -13.73 5.81 -0.55
CA ASP A 95 -12.25 5.70 -0.52
C ASP A 95 -11.77 4.38 0.12
N PHE A 96 -12.62 3.71 0.89
CA PHE A 96 -12.33 2.43 1.55
C PHE A 96 -12.55 1.19 0.64
N GLU A 97 -12.94 1.38 -0.64
CA GLU A 97 -13.25 0.30 -1.61
C GLU A 97 -14.32 -0.70 -1.13
N LEU A 98 -15.12 -0.34 -0.14
CA LEU A 98 -16.13 -1.24 0.44
C LEU A 98 -17.52 -1.05 -0.13
N GLU A 99 -17.73 -0.07 -1.04
CA GLU A 99 -19.01 0.19 -1.72
C GLU A 99 -20.22 0.09 -0.79
N PHE A 100 -20.13 0.71 0.42
CA PHE A 100 -21.18 0.65 1.44
C PHE A 100 -22.52 1.18 0.95
N GLU A 101 -22.51 2.05 -0.06
CA GLU A 101 -23.73 2.61 -0.65
C GLU A 101 -24.53 1.57 -1.43
N ASP A 102 -23.82 0.57 -2.02
CA ASP A 102 -24.40 -0.45 -2.87
C ASP A 102 -24.56 -1.80 -2.15
N LYS A 103 -24.29 -1.84 -0.85
CA LYS A 103 -24.46 -3.04 0.00
C LYS A 103 -25.55 -2.87 1.02
N ILE A 104 -26.14 -3.99 1.42
CA ILE A 104 -27.11 -4.07 2.51
C ILE A 104 -26.46 -4.77 3.68
N PHE A 105 -26.63 -4.21 4.86
CA PHE A 105 -26.10 -4.72 6.12
C PHE A 105 -27.24 -5.00 7.08
N HIS A 106 -27.16 -6.14 7.77
CA HIS A 106 -28.15 -6.52 8.79
C HIS A 106 -27.49 -7.32 9.92
N ILE A 107 -27.95 -7.10 11.15
CA ILE A 107 -27.50 -7.81 12.35
C ILE A 107 -28.41 -8.99 12.63
N ASN A 108 -28.08 -10.18 12.12
CA ASN A 108 -28.87 -11.40 12.31
C ASN A 108 -28.75 -12.02 13.71
N ASP A 109 -27.65 -11.75 14.44
CA ASP A 109 -27.39 -12.33 15.76
C ASP A 109 -27.02 -11.25 16.75
N SER A 110 -28.03 -10.79 17.49
CA SER A 110 -27.88 -9.78 18.55
C SER A 110 -27.06 -10.27 19.76
N LYS A 111 -26.87 -11.61 19.90
CA LYS A 111 -26.14 -12.20 21.04
C LYS A 111 -24.63 -12.13 20.90
N ASN A 112 -24.09 -11.92 19.68
CA ASN A 112 -22.65 -12.00 19.42
C ASN A 112 -22.05 -10.65 18.97
N LEU A 113 -22.46 -9.56 19.62
CA LEU A 113 -22.02 -8.18 19.31
C LEU A 113 -20.74 -7.73 20.04
N GLY A 114 -20.11 -8.60 20.83
CA GLY A 114 -19.00 -8.21 21.71
C GLY A 114 -17.84 -7.49 21.01
N LYS A 115 -17.43 -7.95 19.82
CA LYS A 115 -16.36 -7.28 19.05
C LYS A 115 -16.84 -5.96 18.43
N LEU A 116 -18.09 -5.89 18.00
CA LEU A 116 -18.67 -4.67 17.44
C LEU A 116 -18.77 -3.58 18.52
N ARG A 117 -19.26 -3.94 19.73
CA ARG A 117 -19.30 -3.03 20.89
C ARG A 117 -17.91 -2.54 21.31
N TYR A 118 -16.94 -3.45 21.32
CA TYR A 118 -15.55 -3.10 21.63
C TYR A 118 -15.00 -2.06 20.67
N LEU A 119 -15.19 -2.24 19.36
CA LEU A 119 -14.69 -1.32 18.35
C LEU A 119 -15.46 0.01 18.35
N ALA A 120 -16.76 -0.03 18.55
CA ALA A 120 -17.57 1.17 18.73
C ALA A 120 -17.17 1.97 19.98
N ALA A 121 -16.90 1.28 21.11
CA ALA A 121 -16.39 1.90 22.34
C ALA A 121 -15.00 2.50 22.15
N LEU A 122 -14.10 1.81 21.44
CA LEU A 122 -12.77 2.31 21.14
C LEU A 122 -12.81 3.56 20.26
N LEU A 123 -13.66 3.53 19.23
CA LEU A 123 -13.89 4.66 18.34
C LEU A 123 -14.46 5.85 19.09
N ALA A 124 -15.53 5.64 19.88
CA ALA A 124 -16.16 6.68 20.67
C ALA A 124 -15.20 7.28 21.73
N LYS A 125 -14.47 6.43 22.45
CA LYS A 125 -13.45 6.88 23.42
C LYS A 125 -12.39 7.77 22.78
N ASN A 126 -11.89 7.38 21.59
CA ASN A 126 -10.91 8.18 20.87
C ASN A 126 -11.51 9.48 20.33
N TYR A 127 -12.77 9.45 19.90
CA TYR A 127 -13.50 10.63 19.43
C TYR A 127 -13.67 11.70 20.53
N PHE A 128 -13.95 11.28 21.78
CA PHE A 128 -14.16 12.19 22.92
C PHE A 128 -12.88 12.70 23.58
N LYS A 129 -11.71 12.12 23.30
CA LYS A 129 -10.45 12.62 23.84
C LYS A 129 -10.01 13.90 23.13
N GLU A 130 -9.46 14.86 23.90
CA GLU A 130 -9.05 16.19 23.43
C GLU A 130 -7.72 16.22 22.66
N ASP A 131 -7.03 15.08 22.50
CA ASP A 131 -5.67 15.03 21.98
C ASP A 131 -5.62 15.00 20.45
N TYR A 132 -4.90 15.95 19.85
CA TYR A 132 -4.72 16.07 18.40
C TYR A 132 -4.02 14.88 17.74
N GLN A 133 -3.24 14.12 18.51
CA GLN A 133 -2.57 12.90 18.05
C GLN A 133 -3.53 11.72 17.84
N LEU A 134 -4.84 11.91 18.06
CA LEU A 134 -5.82 10.82 18.05
C LEU A 134 -6.48 10.56 16.69
N TYR A 135 -6.25 11.40 15.67
CA TYR A 135 -6.83 11.16 14.34
C TYR A 135 -6.47 9.78 13.80
N GLY A 136 -5.21 9.39 13.88
CA GLY A 136 -4.75 8.05 13.48
C GLY A 136 -5.41 6.92 14.27
N LYS A 137 -5.66 7.12 15.57
CA LYS A 137 -6.34 6.14 16.43
C LYS A 137 -7.84 6.06 16.12
N ILE A 138 -8.49 7.19 15.86
CA ILE A 138 -9.89 7.24 15.42
C ILE A 138 -10.02 6.51 14.09
N LYS A 139 -9.16 6.83 13.11
CA LYS A 139 -9.15 6.20 11.80
C LYS A 139 -8.93 4.69 11.90
N ALA A 140 -7.93 4.24 12.66
CA ALA A 140 -7.65 2.81 12.85
C ALA A 140 -8.82 2.06 13.48
N SER A 141 -9.47 2.64 14.49
CA SER A 141 -10.65 2.04 15.14
C SER A 141 -11.84 1.99 14.17
N LEU A 142 -12.01 3.03 13.36
CA LEU A 142 -13.04 3.13 12.34
C LEU A 142 -12.85 2.07 11.26
N ASP A 143 -11.63 1.94 10.73
CA ASP A 143 -11.30 0.97 9.68
C ASP A 143 -11.52 -0.48 10.14
N GLU A 144 -11.14 -0.79 11.37
CA GLU A 144 -11.37 -2.12 11.95
C GLU A 144 -12.87 -2.38 12.14
N LEU A 145 -13.64 -1.36 12.56
CA LEU A 145 -15.09 -1.43 12.71
C LEU A 145 -15.76 -1.65 11.36
N LEU A 146 -15.45 -0.85 10.35
CA LEU A 146 -16.03 -0.95 9.00
C LEU A 146 -15.66 -2.29 8.35
N THR A 147 -14.41 -2.75 8.52
CA THR A 147 -13.99 -4.07 8.04
C THR A 147 -14.79 -5.20 8.69
N LEU A 148 -15.03 -5.12 10.01
CA LEU A 148 -15.86 -6.08 10.72
C LEU A 148 -17.30 -6.08 10.21
N VAL A 149 -17.88 -4.88 10.04
CA VAL A 149 -19.24 -4.71 9.54
C VAL A 149 -19.38 -5.30 8.14
N ASN A 150 -18.47 -4.96 7.23
CA ASN A 150 -18.50 -5.48 5.86
C ASN A 150 -18.32 -7.01 5.81
N LYS A 151 -17.43 -7.57 6.62
CA LYS A 151 -17.15 -9.01 6.62
C LYS A 151 -18.25 -9.84 7.27
N LYS A 152 -18.88 -9.33 8.32
CA LYS A 152 -19.78 -10.14 9.19
C LYS A 152 -21.26 -9.84 8.99
N TYR A 153 -21.59 -8.62 8.62
CA TYR A 153 -22.98 -8.15 8.57
C TYR A 153 -23.43 -7.73 7.18
N CYS A 154 -22.53 -7.77 6.18
CA CYS A 154 -22.91 -7.59 4.79
C CYS A 154 -23.64 -8.82 4.28
N ILE A 155 -24.78 -8.61 3.65
CA ILE A 155 -25.64 -9.64 3.11
C ILE A 155 -25.58 -9.58 1.59
N TYR A 156 -25.18 -10.67 0.96
CA TYR A 156 -25.13 -10.82 -0.49
C TYR A 156 -26.22 -11.80 -0.93
N ASN A 157 -27.14 -11.36 -1.81
CA ASN A 157 -28.10 -12.28 -2.41
C ASN A 157 -28.42 -11.87 -3.86
N GLN A 158 -28.40 -12.81 -4.81
CA GLN A 158 -28.65 -12.57 -6.23
C GLN A 158 -30.03 -11.99 -6.57
N ARG A 159 -31.01 -12.06 -5.65
CA ARG A 159 -32.32 -11.39 -5.80
C ARG A 159 -32.29 -9.88 -5.56
N GLN A 160 -31.13 -9.32 -5.19
CA GLN A 160 -30.97 -7.91 -4.85
C GLN A 160 -30.66 -7.03 -6.07
N ASP A 161 -30.28 -7.59 -7.22
CA ASP A 161 -29.98 -6.84 -8.44
C ASP A 161 -31.19 -6.01 -8.90
N ASP A 162 -32.41 -6.54 -8.79
CA ASP A 162 -33.64 -5.81 -9.14
C ASP A 162 -33.95 -4.66 -8.18
N PHE A 163 -33.60 -4.82 -6.90
CA PHE A 163 -33.81 -3.78 -5.90
C PHE A 163 -32.74 -2.68 -6.01
N PHE A 164 -31.46 -3.05 -6.20
CA PHE A 164 -30.41 -2.08 -6.44
C PHE A 164 -30.68 -1.26 -7.70
N ASN A 165 -31.15 -1.86 -8.76
CA ASN A 165 -31.53 -1.18 -9.99
C ASN A 165 -32.68 -0.20 -9.73
N LYS A 166 -33.74 -0.59 -8.99
CA LYS A 166 -34.81 0.33 -8.59
C LYS A 166 -34.35 1.46 -7.67
N LYS A 167 -33.43 1.19 -6.73
CA LYS A 167 -32.86 2.22 -5.83
C LYS A 167 -31.94 3.18 -6.57
N GLN A 168 -31.12 2.69 -7.48
CA GLN A 168 -30.29 3.54 -8.36
C GLN A 168 -31.12 4.36 -9.35
N ASP A 169 -32.33 3.89 -9.68
CA ASP A 169 -33.25 4.60 -10.57
C ASP A 169 -34.07 5.70 -9.88
N ASP A 170 -34.02 5.82 -8.54
CA ASP A 170 -34.67 6.98 -7.88
C ASP A 170 -33.94 8.27 -8.24
N ILE A 171 -34.66 9.13 -8.94
CA ILE A 171 -34.13 10.41 -9.43
C ILE A 171 -33.54 11.27 -8.32
N VAL A 172 -34.08 11.22 -7.11
CA VAL A 172 -33.56 12.01 -5.99
C VAL A 172 -32.18 11.54 -5.58
N ILE A 173 -31.93 10.22 -5.58
CA ILE A 173 -30.62 9.65 -5.27
C ILE A 173 -29.61 10.05 -6.36
N LYS A 174 -29.98 9.97 -7.64
CA LYS A 174 -29.14 10.42 -8.75
C LYS A 174 -28.80 11.91 -8.64
N VAL A 175 -29.77 12.74 -8.32
CA VAL A 175 -29.58 14.18 -8.10
C VAL A 175 -28.67 14.45 -6.90
N MET A 176 -28.84 13.74 -5.79
CA MET A 176 -27.95 13.87 -4.63
C MET A 176 -26.51 13.50 -4.97
N LYS A 177 -26.28 12.39 -5.66
CA LYS A 177 -24.93 12.00 -6.12
C LYS A 177 -24.32 13.07 -7.01
N ARG A 178 -25.08 13.57 -7.97
CA ARG A 178 -24.67 14.66 -8.88
C ARG A 178 -24.29 15.94 -8.14
N ILE A 179 -25.08 16.34 -7.14
CA ILE A 179 -24.76 17.50 -6.30
C ILE A 179 -23.46 17.26 -5.50
N GLU A 180 -23.25 16.05 -4.99
CA GLU A 180 -22.06 15.72 -4.21
C GLU A 180 -20.76 15.74 -5.04
N GLU A 181 -20.85 15.37 -6.30
CA GLU A 181 -19.71 15.41 -7.24
C GLU A 181 -19.34 16.84 -7.64
N ASP A 182 -20.35 17.69 -7.94
CA ASP A 182 -20.14 18.99 -8.53
C ASP A 182 -20.67 20.17 -7.69
N TYR A 183 -20.72 20.02 -6.37
CA TYR A 183 -21.24 21.05 -5.45
C TYR A 183 -20.56 22.43 -5.62
N ASN A 184 -19.33 22.46 -6.08
CA ASN A 184 -18.54 23.67 -6.31
C ASN A 184 -18.87 24.38 -7.63
N LEU A 185 -19.62 23.73 -8.53
CA LEU A 185 -20.09 24.32 -9.78
C LEU A 185 -21.38 25.12 -9.58
N ASN A 186 -21.76 25.91 -10.59
CA ASN A 186 -23.00 26.69 -10.54
C ASN A 186 -24.22 25.82 -10.83
N LEU A 187 -24.58 24.96 -9.85
CA LEU A 187 -25.74 24.08 -9.96
C LEU A 187 -27.04 24.81 -9.59
N THR A 188 -28.05 24.62 -10.42
CA THR A 188 -29.41 25.07 -10.17
C THR A 188 -30.38 23.90 -10.30
N LEU A 189 -31.54 23.99 -9.62
CA LEU A 189 -32.58 22.96 -9.76
C LEU A 189 -33.02 22.79 -11.22
N ASN A 190 -33.11 23.88 -11.99
CA ASN A 190 -33.47 23.82 -13.41
C ASN A 190 -32.40 23.08 -14.23
N SER A 191 -31.13 23.44 -14.04
CA SER A 191 -30.04 22.76 -14.78
C SER A 191 -29.97 21.25 -14.50
N ILE A 192 -30.22 20.84 -13.25
CA ILE A 192 -30.32 19.44 -12.85
C ILE A 192 -31.55 18.76 -13.43
N ALA A 193 -32.71 19.43 -13.40
CA ALA A 193 -33.94 18.91 -13.98
C ALA A 193 -33.79 18.67 -15.50
N ASP A 194 -33.19 19.63 -16.19
CA ASP A 194 -32.90 19.51 -17.64
C ASP A 194 -31.90 18.35 -17.93
N GLU A 195 -30.84 18.22 -17.13
CA GLU A 195 -29.83 17.16 -17.26
C GLU A 195 -30.47 15.76 -17.14
N PHE A 196 -31.39 15.59 -16.19
CA PHE A 196 -32.07 14.30 -15.96
C PHE A 196 -33.41 14.16 -16.71
N HIS A 197 -33.77 15.13 -17.57
CA HIS A 197 -34.99 15.12 -18.37
C HIS A 197 -36.29 15.09 -17.52
N TYR A 198 -36.31 15.80 -16.41
CA TYR A 198 -37.48 15.95 -15.54
C TYR A 198 -37.98 17.39 -15.48
N ASN A 199 -39.25 17.53 -15.15
CA ASN A 199 -39.80 18.85 -14.84
C ASN A 199 -39.25 19.36 -13.49
N SER A 200 -38.79 20.62 -13.43
CA SER A 200 -38.16 21.20 -12.25
C SER A 200 -39.14 21.29 -11.06
N SER A 201 -40.43 21.50 -11.30
CA SER A 201 -41.48 21.54 -10.23
C SER A 201 -41.63 20.13 -9.62
N TYR A 202 -41.71 19.09 -10.45
CA TYR A 202 -41.81 17.72 -10.01
C TYR A 202 -40.57 17.32 -9.19
N LEU A 203 -39.39 17.64 -9.71
CA LEU A 203 -38.11 17.34 -9.01
C LEU A 203 -38.01 18.08 -7.65
N SER A 204 -38.46 19.36 -7.61
CA SER A 204 -38.52 20.16 -6.38
C SER A 204 -39.42 19.53 -5.32
N GLU A 205 -40.62 19.12 -5.72
CA GLU A 205 -41.60 18.51 -4.81
C GLU A 205 -41.10 17.15 -4.30
N LYS A 206 -40.62 16.30 -5.18
CA LYS A 206 -40.06 14.97 -4.84
C LYS A 206 -38.85 15.10 -3.94
N PHE A 207 -37.93 16.02 -4.24
CA PHE A 207 -36.73 16.28 -3.44
C PHE A 207 -37.12 16.78 -2.02
N LYS A 208 -38.07 17.73 -1.92
CA LYS A 208 -38.53 18.25 -0.65
C LYS A 208 -39.33 17.23 0.16
N SER A 209 -40.15 16.39 -0.48
CA SER A 209 -40.92 15.35 0.22
C SER A 209 -40.01 14.29 0.84
N LEU A 210 -38.94 13.92 0.15
CA LEU A 210 -37.99 12.87 0.59
C LEU A 210 -37.02 13.41 1.67
N LEU A 211 -36.40 14.58 1.42
CA LEU A 211 -35.31 15.11 2.24
C LEU A 211 -35.79 16.15 3.29
N GLN A 212 -37.05 16.57 3.23
CA GLN A 212 -37.68 17.62 4.10
C GLN A 212 -36.96 18.98 4.01
N ILE A 213 -36.08 19.19 3.05
CA ILE A 213 -35.37 20.45 2.74
C ILE A 213 -35.42 20.71 1.22
N ASN A 214 -35.32 21.96 0.81
CA ASN A 214 -35.28 22.28 -0.61
C ASN A 214 -33.87 22.10 -1.20
N PHE A 215 -33.78 22.05 -2.52
CA PHE A 215 -32.53 21.85 -3.26
C PHE A 215 -31.46 22.89 -2.90
N THR A 216 -31.82 24.17 -2.81
CA THR A 216 -30.86 25.24 -2.51
C THR A 216 -30.29 25.09 -1.09
N ASP A 217 -31.17 24.83 -0.12
CA ASP A 217 -30.74 24.63 1.27
C ASP A 217 -29.84 23.37 1.39
N TYR A 218 -30.09 22.30 0.62
CA TYR A 218 -29.24 21.10 0.56
C TYR A 218 -27.87 21.43 -0.01
N LEU A 219 -27.83 22.12 -1.15
CA LEU A 219 -26.55 22.52 -1.81
C LEU A 219 -25.77 23.49 -0.92
N ASP A 220 -26.41 24.51 -0.34
CA ASP A 220 -25.76 25.45 0.57
C ASP A 220 -25.16 24.74 1.79
N LYS A 221 -25.89 23.76 2.36
CA LYS A 221 -25.40 22.95 3.49
C LYS A 221 -24.20 22.13 3.12
N LEU A 222 -24.20 21.47 1.97
CA LEU A 222 -23.05 20.70 1.49
C LEU A 222 -21.82 21.59 1.26
N ARG A 223 -21.99 22.74 0.62
CA ARG A 223 -20.92 23.73 0.41
C ARG A 223 -20.34 24.22 1.73
N LEU A 224 -21.21 24.45 2.73
CA LEU A 224 -20.80 24.87 4.05
C LEU A 224 -19.98 23.78 4.76
N GLU A 225 -20.40 22.51 4.68
CA GLU A 225 -19.66 21.38 5.22
C GLU A 225 -18.25 21.28 4.61
N LYS A 226 -18.12 21.46 3.29
CA LYS A 226 -16.82 21.47 2.60
C LYS A 226 -15.96 22.65 3.00
N SER A 227 -16.55 23.85 3.09
CA SER A 227 -15.82 25.06 3.52
C SER A 227 -15.29 24.96 4.95
N LEU A 228 -16.01 24.28 5.85
CA LEU A 228 -15.53 24.03 7.21
C LEU A 228 -14.26 23.18 7.23
N GLN A 229 -14.18 22.15 6.40
CA GLN A 229 -12.96 21.34 6.27
C GLN A 229 -11.76 22.20 5.83
N GLU A 230 -11.95 23.03 4.81
CA GLU A 230 -10.91 23.93 4.32
C GLU A 230 -10.50 24.99 5.37
N LEU A 231 -11.45 25.52 6.14
CA LEU A 231 -11.19 26.48 7.23
C LEU A 231 -10.29 25.85 8.32
N LEU A 232 -10.46 24.57 8.61
CA LEU A 232 -9.80 23.88 9.72
C LEU A 232 -8.41 23.35 9.34
N TYR A 233 -8.25 22.91 8.09
CA TYR A 233 -7.08 22.12 7.69
C TYR A 233 -6.19 22.76 6.63
N THR A 234 -6.53 23.97 6.15
CA THR A 234 -5.71 24.67 5.16
C THR A 234 -5.34 26.08 5.59
N ASN A 235 -4.27 26.60 5.00
CA ASN A 235 -3.86 27.98 5.17
C ASN A 235 -4.55 28.97 4.20
N LYS A 236 -5.50 28.50 3.38
CA LYS A 236 -6.22 29.32 2.41
C LYS A 236 -6.96 30.46 3.10
N ASN A 237 -7.07 31.59 2.45
CA ASN A 237 -7.87 32.69 2.98
C ASN A 237 -9.37 32.44 2.82
N ILE A 238 -10.20 33.09 3.63
CA ILE A 238 -11.65 32.82 3.69
C ILE A 238 -12.35 33.12 2.35
N ASN A 239 -11.89 34.13 1.60
CA ASN A 239 -12.41 34.43 0.27
C ASN A 239 -12.19 33.27 -0.69
N GLN A 240 -10.97 32.73 -0.70
CA GLN A 240 -10.61 31.59 -1.52
C GLN A 240 -11.43 30.36 -1.15
N ILE A 241 -11.55 30.06 0.15
CA ILE A 241 -12.36 28.94 0.64
C ILE A 241 -13.83 29.07 0.19
N ALA A 242 -14.41 30.26 0.31
CA ALA A 242 -15.79 30.49 -0.10
C ALA A 242 -16.01 30.21 -1.60
N LEU A 243 -15.11 30.68 -2.45
CA LEU A 243 -15.19 30.50 -3.91
C LEU A 243 -14.96 29.02 -4.31
N GLU A 244 -13.94 28.39 -3.78
CA GLU A 244 -13.62 26.98 -4.07
C GLU A 244 -14.69 26.03 -3.55
N SER A 245 -15.39 26.40 -2.49
CA SER A 245 -16.55 25.65 -2.00
C SER A 245 -17.85 25.92 -2.81
N GLY A 246 -17.78 26.69 -3.89
CA GLY A 246 -18.87 26.91 -4.81
C GLY A 246 -19.85 28.05 -4.43
N PHE A 247 -19.53 28.89 -3.43
CA PHE A 247 -20.36 30.10 -3.16
C PHE A 247 -20.04 31.15 -4.21
N SER A 248 -21.08 31.78 -4.71
CA SER A 248 -20.97 32.83 -5.74
C SER A 248 -20.15 34.05 -5.32
N ASN A 249 -20.10 34.33 -4.03
CA ASN A 249 -19.27 35.38 -3.43
C ASN A 249 -19.17 35.18 -1.91
N ILE A 250 -18.26 35.93 -1.28
CA ILE A 250 -18.03 35.84 0.16
C ILE A 250 -19.26 36.25 1.00
N LYS A 251 -20.10 37.17 0.49
CA LYS A 251 -21.32 37.58 1.21
C LYS A 251 -22.32 36.43 1.30
N SER A 252 -22.47 35.66 0.23
CA SER A 252 -23.36 34.48 0.24
C SER A 252 -22.82 33.41 1.19
N PHE A 253 -21.50 33.21 1.25
CA PHE A 253 -20.88 32.31 2.23
C PHE A 253 -21.19 32.76 3.68
N TYR A 254 -20.89 34.02 4.02
CA TYR A 254 -21.17 34.54 5.37
C TYR A 254 -22.68 34.48 5.74
N ARG A 255 -23.54 34.73 4.79
CA ARG A 255 -25.01 34.62 5.02
C ARG A 255 -25.40 33.18 5.38
N VAL A 256 -24.89 32.19 4.63
CA VAL A 256 -25.17 30.78 4.90
C VAL A 256 -24.48 30.35 6.20
N PHE A 257 -23.22 30.74 6.40
CA PHE A 257 -22.48 30.42 7.61
C PHE A 257 -23.17 30.93 8.87
N ASN A 258 -23.59 32.21 8.91
CA ASN A 258 -24.26 32.84 10.07
C ASN A 258 -25.69 32.33 10.26
N LYS A 259 -26.34 31.73 9.23
CA LYS A 259 -27.63 31.03 9.38
C LYS A 259 -27.47 29.78 10.24
N HIS A 260 -26.28 29.20 10.26
CA HIS A 260 -26.01 27.91 10.88
C HIS A 260 -25.10 27.97 12.11
N PHE A 261 -24.31 29.04 12.30
CA PHE A 261 -23.39 29.21 13.41
C PHE A 261 -23.52 30.58 14.07
N ASP A 262 -23.47 30.62 15.39
CA ASP A 262 -23.46 31.84 16.19
C ASP A 262 -22.07 32.48 16.29
N PHE A 263 -21.10 32.04 15.48
CA PHE A 263 -19.75 32.57 15.44
C PHE A 263 -19.22 32.70 13.99
N SER A 264 -18.26 33.56 13.79
CA SER A 264 -17.74 33.82 12.44
C SER A 264 -16.75 32.78 11.93
N PRO A 265 -16.58 32.62 10.59
CA PRO A 265 -15.54 31.75 9.99
C PRO A 265 -14.15 32.04 10.50
N VAL A 266 -13.82 33.33 10.77
CA VAL A 266 -12.54 33.76 11.34
C VAL A 266 -12.31 33.16 12.73
N LYS A 267 -13.36 33.12 13.57
CA LYS A 267 -13.30 32.57 14.92
C LYS A 267 -13.07 31.05 14.87
N VAL A 268 -13.72 30.35 13.95
CA VAL A 268 -13.47 28.92 13.71
C VAL A 268 -12.00 28.68 13.38
N LYS A 269 -11.48 29.38 12.40
CA LYS A 269 -10.08 29.21 11.95
C LYS A 269 -9.06 29.46 13.05
N LYS A 270 -9.29 30.43 13.94
CA LYS A 270 -8.36 30.79 15.01
C LYS A 270 -8.50 29.96 16.30
N ASN A 271 -9.70 29.55 16.66
CA ASN A 271 -10.02 29.05 18.01
C ASN A 271 -10.64 27.64 17.99
N TYR A 272 -10.46 26.88 16.91
CA TYR A 272 -11.08 25.57 16.75
C TYR A 272 -10.95 24.59 17.93
N PRO A 273 -9.78 24.42 18.58
CA PRO A 273 -9.66 23.50 19.71
C PRO A 273 -10.62 23.81 20.85
N ARG A 274 -10.73 25.09 21.18
CA ARG A 274 -11.64 25.52 22.25
C ARG A 274 -13.11 25.33 21.87
N LEU A 275 -13.46 25.68 20.62
CA LEU A 275 -14.82 25.50 20.12
C LEU A 275 -15.23 24.01 20.09
N LYS A 276 -14.29 23.11 19.77
CA LYS A 276 -14.52 21.66 19.83
C LYS A 276 -14.87 21.21 21.26
N LYS A 277 -14.11 21.66 22.26
CA LYS A 277 -14.33 21.33 23.65
C LYS A 277 -15.69 21.81 24.13
N ASP A 278 -16.01 23.09 23.86
CA ASP A 278 -17.27 23.70 24.24
C ASP A 278 -18.46 22.94 23.61
N PHE A 279 -18.36 22.55 22.32
CA PHE A 279 -19.35 21.75 21.62
C PHE A 279 -19.56 20.37 22.24
N LEU A 280 -18.48 19.64 22.53
CA LEU A 280 -18.56 18.30 23.14
C LEU A 280 -19.22 18.36 24.53
N ILE A 281 -18.93 19.38 25.33
CA ILE A 281 -19.55 19.58 26.64
C ILE A 281 -21.03 19.88 26.50
N GLU A 282 -21.42 20.70 25.53
CA GLU A 282 -22.82 21.06 25.28
C GLU A 282 -23.64 19.88 24.72
N GLU A 283 -23.08 19.11 23.79
CA GLU A 283 -23.75 17.96 23.16
C GLU A 283 -23.87 16.77 24.14
N PHE A 284 -22.81 16.46 24.89
CA PHE A 284 -22.70 15.23 25.67
C PHE A 284 -22.76 15.44 27.18
N GLY A 285 -22.67 16.68 27.67
CA GLY A 285 -22.65 16.97 29.10
C GLY A 285 -21.41 16.40 29.79
N GLU A 286 -21.58 15.44 30.69
CA GLU A 286 -20.49 14.80 31.41
C GLU A 286 -19.73 13.77 30.53
N ILE A 287 -18.75 14.22 29.76
CA ILE A 287 -17.91 13.40 28.89
C ILE A 287 -17.23 12.27 29.68
N ASP A 288 -16.83 12.52 30.93
CA ASP A 288 -16.16 11.55 31.78
C ASP A 288 -17.00 10.29 32.02
N PHE A 289 -18.32 10.43 32.12
CA PHE A 289 -19.22 9.28 32.25
C PHE A 289 -19.10 8.35 31.05
N PHE A 290 -19.11 8.89 29.84
CA PHE A 290 -18.97 8.10 28.59
C PHE A 290 -17.59 7.45 28.51
N ILE A 291 -16.52 8.16 28.86
CA ILE A 291 -15.17 7.62 28.86
C ILE A 291 -15.03 6.45 29.85
N ILE A 292 -15.62 6.56 31.03
CA ILE A 292 -15.63 5.49 32.03
C ILE A 292 -16.40 4.27 31.49
N TYR A 293 -17.58 4.48 30.90
CA TYR A 293 -18.39 3.42 30.33
C TYR A 293 -17.66 2.70 29.19
N PHE A 294 -17.05 3.44 28.24
CA PHE A 294 -16.28 2.83 27.15
C PHE A 294 -15.05 2.08 27.67
N ASN A 295 -14.36 2.60 28.65
CA ASN A 295 -13.24 1.90 29.30
C ASN A 295 -13.68 0.57 29.94
N HIS A 296 -14.87 0.51 30.50
CA HIS A 296 -15.42 -0.73 31.06
C HIS A 296 -15.67 -1.77 29.94
N ILE A 297 -16.33 -1.39 28.85
CA ILE A 297 -16.57 -2.26 27.70
C ILE A 297 -15.24 -2.77 27.11
N ILE A 298 -14.27 -1.88 26.88
CA ILE A 298 -12.97 -2.20 26.31
C ILE A 298 -12.24 -3.21 27.18
N ARG A 299 -12.11 -2.94 28.50
CA ARG A 299 -11.43 -3.83 29.43
C ARG A 299 -12.12 -5.19 29.56
N SER A 300 -13.45 -5.20 29.57
CA SER A 300 -14.24 -6.44 29.63
C SER A 300 -14.02 -7.33 28.42
N TYR A 301 -13.97 -6.76 27.22
CA TYR A 301 -13.69 -7.48 26.00
C TYR A 301 -12.24 -7.99 25.96
N GLU A 302 -11.27 -7.14 26.26
CA GLU A 302 -9.85 -7.49 26.29
C GLU A 302 -9.56 -8.63 27.29
N LYS A 303 -10.22 -8.60 28.45
CA LYS A 303 -10.12 -9.68 29.45
C LYS A 303 -10.72 -11.02 28.98
N LYS A 304 -11.81 -10.97 28.20
CA LYS A 304 -12.40 -12.18 27.57
C LYS A 304 -11.47 -12.71 26.48
N GLU A 305 -10.91 -11.84 25.66
CA GLU A 305 -9.99 -12.22 24.57
C GLU A 305 -8.64 -12.72 25.11
N SER A 306 -8.11 -12.15 26.20
CA SER A 306 -6.89 -12.66 26.83
C SER A 306 -7.08 -14.06 27.39
N LYS A 307 -8.21 -14.34 28.07
CA LYS A 307 -8.57 -15.69 28.54
C LYS A 307 -8.77 -16.67 27.38
N ARG A 308 -9.29 -16.22 26.24
CA ARG A 308 -9.42 -17.02 25.01
C ARG A 308 -8.05 -17.32 24.38
N LYS A 309 -7.11 -16.37 24.44
CA LYS A 309 -5.72 -16.54 23.97
C LYS A 309 -4.89 -17.43 24.88
N GLU A 310 -5.10 -17.40 26.20
CA GLU A 310 -4.50 -18.37 27.13
C GLU A 310 -4.92 -19.81 26.83
N LYS A 311 -6.13 -20.02 26.30
CA LYS A 311 -6.60 -21.31 25.77
C LYS A 311 -5.99 -21.71 24.41
N LEU A 312 -5.33 -20.78 23.71
CA LEU A 312 -4.65 -20.96 22.42
C LEU A 312 -3.12 -21.07 22.58
N GLN A 313 -2.60 -21.42 23.76
CA GLN A 313 -1.21 -21.83 23.92
C GLN A 313 -0.97 -23.09 23.08
N LYS A 314 -0.29 -22.90 21.96
CA LYS A 314 0.17 -23.99 21.11
C LYS A 314 1.44 -24.55 21.77
N ASN A 315 1.33 -25.63 22.50
CA ASN A 315 2.49 -26.40 22.92
C ASN A 315 3.00 -27.13 21.68
N VAL A 316 4.14 -26.70 21.16
CA VAL A 316 4.82 -27.39 20.07
C VAL A 316 5.78 -28.39 20.71
N LYS A 317 5.58 -29.67 20.42
CA LYS A 317 6.55 -30.73 20.72
C LYS A 317 7.41 -30.92 19.50
N ILE A 318 8.71 -30.71 19.64
CA ILE A 318 9.70 -30.86 18.58
C ILE A 318 10.30 -32.28 18.73
N ASP A 319 10.17 -33.06 17.66
CA ASP A 319 10.80 -34.39 17.59
C ASP A 319 12.11 -34.26 16.80
N LEU A 320 13.21 -34.47 17.49
CA LEU A 320 14.55 -34.33 16.93
C LEU A 320 14.97 -35.55 16.07
N GLU A 321 14.20 -36.64 16.05
CA GLU A 321 14.51 -37.88 15.34
C GLU A 321 13.79 -38.00 13.98
N GLN A 322 12.91 -37.05 13.63
CA GLN A 322 12.21 -37.08 12.34
C GLN A 322 13.14 -36.82 11.15
N LYS A 323 12.72 -37.27 9.96
CA LYS A 323 13.40 -36.96 8.69
C LYS A 323 13.45 -35.45 8.48
N HIS A 324 14.66 -34.90 8.39
CA HIS A 324 14.90 -33.47 8.22
C HIS A 324 14.92 -33.07 6.74
N GLN A 325 14.32 -31.93 6.45
CA GLN A 325 14.46 -31.22 5.18
C GLN A 325 15.73 -30.37 5.20
N THR A 326 16.48 -30.32 4.11
CA THR A 326 17.60 -29.37 3.96
C THR A 326 17.05 -27.98 3.75
N ILE A 327 17.56 -27.00 4.48
CA ILE A 327 17.21 -25.60 4.29
C ILE A 327 17.86 -25.06 3.01
N ASN A 328 17.11 -24.34 2.20
CA ASN A 328 17.64 -23.62 1.06
C ASN A 328 17.87 -22.13 1.43
N LEU A 329 19.12 -21.71 1.52
CA LEU A 329 19.51 -20.37 1.98
C LEU A 329 19.36 -19.32 0.86
N ILE A 330 18.21 -19.29 0.19
CA ILE A 330 17.93 -18.38 -0.96
C ILE A 330 18.22 -16.91 -0.66
N TRP A 331 18.09 -16.49 0.61
CA TRP A 331 18.35 -15.12 1.06
C TRP A 331 19.83 -14.75 1.14
N GLN A 332 20.75 -15.72 1.12
CA GLN A 332 22.19 -15.49 1.01
C GLN A 332 22.69 -15.59 -0.44
N LYS A 333 21.83 -15.96 -1.40
CA LYS A 333 22.23 -16.11 -2.81
C LYS A 333 22.76 -14.80 -3.38
N LEU A 334 22.02 -13.67 -3.24
CA LEU A 334 22.44 -12.42 -3.86
C LEU A 334 21.99 -11.18 -3.07
N ILE A 335 22.76 -10.09 -3.24
CA ILE A 335 22.47 -8.75 -2.73
C ILE A 335 22.70 -7.71 -3.82
N ASN A 336 21.86 -6.64 -3.87
CA ASN A 336 21.96 -5.60 -4.89
C ASN A 336 22.87 -4.46 -4.44
N ALA A 337 23.82 -4.08 -5.31
CA ALA A 337 24.79 -3.00 -5.11
C ALA A 337 24.50 -1.75 -5.96
N GLY A 338 23.32 -1.67 -6.59
CA GLY A 338 22.98 -0.55 -7.47
C GLY A 338 23.74 -0.59 -8.79
N THR A 339 24.40 0.52 -9.16
CA THR A 339 25.18 0.61 -10.39
C THR A 339 26.61 0.09 -10.22
N ALA A 340 27.22 -0.32 -11.31
CA ALA A 340 28.64 -0.71 -11.34
C ALA A 340 29.54 0.42 -10.83
N GLN A 341 29.27 1.67 -11.20
CA GLN A 341 30.00 2.84 -10.71
C GLN A 341 29.88 3.01 -9.19
N SER A 342 28.70 2.76 -8.61
CA SER A 342 28.50 2.87 -7.15
C SER A 342 29.49 2.00 -6.36
N ILE A 343 29.88 0.84 -6.92
CA ILE A 343 30.86 -0.08 -6.28
C ILE A 343 32.27 0.55 -6.18
N MET A 344 32.54 1.65 -6.88
CA MET A 344 33.80 2.37 -6.75
C MET A 344 33.85 3.31 -5.55
N ASP A 345 32.69 3.62 -4.94
CA ASP A 345 32.63 4.44 -3.74
C ASP A 345 33.27 3.75 -2.53
N SER A 346 34.15 4.45 -1.84
CA SER A 346 34.93 3.91 -0.73
C SER A 346 34.08 3.53 0.49
N ASN A 347 33.00 4.28 0.77
CA ASN A 347 32.09 4.00 1.88
C ASN A 347 31.22 2.78 1.55
N LEU A 348 30.76 2.67 0.30
CA LEU A 348 30.02 1.50 -0.14
C LEU A 348 30.89 0.25 -0.09
N ARG A 349 32.16 0.31 -0.54
CA ARG A 349 33.13 -0.79 -0.42
C ARG A 349 33.36 -1.22 1.03
N LYS A 350 33.43 -0.27 1.96
CA LYS A 350 33.52 -0.58 3.39
C LYS A 350 32.26 -1.33 3.86
N GLN A 351 31.08 -0.84 3.52
CA GLN A 351 29.82 -1.50 3.89
C GLN A 351 29.69 -2.89 3.27
N ILE A 352 30.17 -3.12 2.04
CA ILE A 352 30.19 -4.46 1.40
C ILE A 352 31.06 -5.42 2.22
N ARG A 353 32.26 -4.99 2.65
CA ARG A 353 33.15 -5.83 3.50
C ARG A 353 32.48 -6.16 4.84
N ASP A 354 31.90 -5.17 5.49
CA ASP A 354 31.22 -5.35 6.79
C ASP A 354 30.02 -6.31 6.65
N LEU A 355 29.30 -6.23 5.54
CA LEU A 355 28.18 -7.10 5.23
C LEU A 355 28.63 -8.55 5.00
N GLN A 356 29.70 -8.74 4.22
CA GLN A 356 30.27 -10.06 3.90
C GLN A 356 30.80 -10.78 5.15
N GLN A 357 31.46 -10.05 6.06
CA GLN A 357 31.91 -10.61 7.33
C GLN A 357 30.75 -11.07 8.24
N GLY A 358 29.58 -10.41 8.15
CA GLY A 358 28.43 -10.71 9.03
C GLY A 358 27.48 -11.76 8.47
N ILE A 359 27.16 -11.69 7.17
CA ILE A 359 26.06 -12.45 6.54
C ILE A 359 26.55 -13.43 5.48
N SER A 360 27.59 -13.09 4.71
CA SER A 360 28.19 -13.91 3.64
C SER A 360 27.24 -14.20 2.47
N PHE A 361 27.00 -13.19 1.64
CA PHE A 361 26.28 -13.38 0.38
C PHE A 361 27.16 -14.09 -0.67
N GLU A 362 26.51 -14.80 -1.59
CA GLU A 362 27.22 -15.51 -2.67
C GLU A 362 27.47 -14.61 -3.89
N TYR A 363 26.46 -13.79 -4.27
CA TYR A 363 26.53 -12.91 -5.43
C TYR A 363 26.30 -11.45 -5.08
N LEU A 364 27.06 -10.58 -5.75
CA LEU A 364 26.80 -9.15 -5.79
C LEU A 364 26.18 -8.80 -7.14
N ARG A 365 24.88 -8.38 -7.12
CA ARG A 365 24.18 -7.95 -8.33
C ARG A 365 24.29 -6.45 -8.51
N PHE A 366 24.62 -6.04 -9.72
CA PHE A 366 24.73 -4.63 -10.12
C PHE A 366 24.32 -4.44 -11.57
N GLU A 367 23.93 -3.22 -11.91
CA GLU A 367 23.50 -2.80 -13.24
C GLU A 367 24.39 -1.68 -13.77
N GLY A 368 24.19 -1.27 -15.03
CA GLY A 368 24.93 -0.15 -15.62
C GLY A 368 26.40 -0.43 -15.87
N ILE A 369 26.75 -1.66 -16.18
CA ILE A 369 28.16 -2.02 -16.49
C ILE A 369 28.64 -1.33 -17.77
N PHE A 370 27.73 -0.93 -18.66
CA PHE A 370 28.06 -0.24 -19.91
C PHE A 370 27.73 1.25 -19.89
N ASN A 371 27.41 1.82 -18.73
CA ASN A 371 27.22 3.25 -18.59
C ASN A 371 28.46 4.02 -19.05
N ASP A 372 28.23 5.18 -19.65
CA ASP A 372 29.32 6.04 -20.18
C ASP A 372 30.28 6.54 -19.08
N ASP A 373 29.84 6.61 -17.82
CA ASP A 373 30.65 6.94 -16.65
C ASP A 373 31.78 5.94 -16.33
N LEU A 374 31.69 4.72 -16.86
CA LEU A 374 32.77 3.71 -16.78
C LEU A 374 33.78 3.82 -17.92
N GLU A 375 33.59 4.75 -18.86
CA GLU A 375 34.50 5.03 -19.97
C GLU A 375 34.97 3.77 -20.74
N ILE A 376 34.05 2.78 -20.90
CA ILE A 376 34.38 1.53 -21.59
C ILE A 376 34.66 1.77 -23.06
N ILE A 377 33.85 2.62 -23.72
CA ILE A 377 34.02 2.98 -25.12
C ILE A 377 34.86 4.26 -25.21
N LYS A 378 36.02 4.19 -25.86
CA LYS A 378 36.82 5.36 -26.17
C LYS A 378 36.72 5.72 -27.66
N GLY A 379 36.38 6.97 -27.91
CA GLY A 379 36.20 7.51 -29.24
C GLY A 379 34.75 7.88 -29.54
N ASN A 380 34.56 8.66 -30.61
CA ASN A 380 33.24 9.12 -31.07
C ASN A 380 32.86 8.50 -32.45
N ASP A 381 33.63 7.51 -32.91
CA ASP A 381 33.45 6.89 -34.22
C ASP A 381 33.30 5.37 -34.06
N LEU A 382 32.16 4.88 -34.53
CA LEU A 382 31.82 3.43 -34.54
C LEU A 382 32.84 2.58 -35.32
N ASN A 383 33.54 3.16 -36.33
CA ASN A 383 34.52 2.46 -37.13
C ASN A 383 35.89 2.23 -36.42
N SER A 384 36.07 2.82 -35.23
CA SER A 384 37.36 2.77 -34.50
C SER A 384 37.16 2.64 -32.98
N ILE A 385 36.22 1.79 -32.56
CA ILE A 385 35.93 1.57 -31.13
C ILE A 385 37.16 0.87 -30.47
N ASN A 386 37.71 1.53 -29.44
CA ASN A 386 38.65 0.94 -28.52
C ASN A 386 38.00 0.77 -27.14
N TYR A 387 38.03 -0.44 -26.60
CA TYR A 387 37.46 -0.72 -25.28
C TYR A 387 38.49 -0.49 -24.17
N ASN A 388 38.04 0.16 -23.09
CA ASN A 388 38.85 0.40 -21.89
C ASN A 388 38.24 -0.34 -20.69
N TRP A 389 38.88 -1.39 -20.26
CA TRP A 389 38.40 -2.26 -19.18
C TRP A 389 38.91 -1.89 -17.79
N LYS A 390 39.69 -0.80 -17.65
CA LYS A 390 40.38 -0.46 -16.39
C LYS A 390 39.44 -0.32 -15.20
N LEU A 391 38.32 0.38 -15.35
CA LEU A 391 37.32 0.58 -14.26
C LEU A 391 36.51 -0.69 -14.03
N VAL A 392 36.17 -1.40 -15.09
CA VAL A 392 35.54 -2.73 -15.06
C VAL A 392 36.38 -3.69 -14.23
N ASP A 393 37.66 -3.82 -14.56
CA ASP A 393 38.59 -4.70 -13.84
C ASP A 393 38.68 -4.36 -12.35
N ASN A 394 38.73 -3.08 -12.01
CA ASN A 394 38.77 -2.62 -10.61
C ASN A 394 37.53 -3.02 -9.82
N ILE A 395 36.35 -3.00 -10.46
CA ILE A 395 35.09 -3.42 -9.85
C ILE A 395 35.10 -4.95 -9.64
N PHE A 396 35.45 -5.71 -10.67
CA PHE A 396 35.42 -7.18 -10.60
C PHE A 396 36.48 -7.73 -9.66
N ASP A 397 37.70 -7.15 -9.65
CA ASP A 397 38.76 -7.51 -8.71
C ASP A 397 38.26 -7.31 -7.27
N PHE A 398 37.64 -6.15 -6.96
CA PHE A 398 37.08 -5.89 -5.64
C PHE A 398 35.99 -6.90 -5.25
N ILE A 399 35.11 -7.27 -6.16
CA ILE A 399 34.03 -8.25 -5.90
C ILE A 399 34.66 -9.60 -5.53
N LEU A 400 35.61 -10.04 -6.32
CA LEU A 400 36.27 -11.33 -6.14
C LEU A 400 37.16 -11.39 -4.89
N GLU A 401 37.85 -10.28 -4.54
CA GLU A 401 38.62 -10.15 -3.30
C GLU A 401 37.80 -10.27 -2.03
N ASN A 402 36.46 -10.06 -2.12
CA ASN A 402 35.55 -10.19 -1.00
C ASN A 402 34.70 -11.48 -1.05
N ASP A 403 35.16 -12.50 -1.70
CA ASP A 403 34.53 -13.83 -1.84
C ASP A 403 33.10 -13.76 -2.45
N LEU A 404 32.82 -12.70 -3.22
CA LEU A 404 31.59 -12.52 -3.96
C LEU A 404 31.75 -12.94 -5.42
N LYS A 405 30.67 -13.42 -6.03
CA LYS A 405 30.58 -13.66 -7.46
C LYS A 405 29.74 -12.54 -8.11
N PRO A 406 30.12 -12.08 -9.31
CA PRO A 406 29.32 -11.12 -10.06
C PRO A 406 27.99 -11.71 -10.54
N PHE A 407 26.90 -10.95 -10.34
CA PHE A 407 25.63 -11.09 -11.02
C PHE A 407 25.43 -9.82 -11.85
N ILE A 408 25.71 -9.90 -13.12
CA ILE A 408 25.92 -8.75 -14.00
C ILE A 408 24.65 -8.48 -14.78
N VAL A 409 24.10 -7.25 -14.67
CA VAL A 409 23.06 -6.78 -15.58
C VAL A 409 23.74 -6.08 -16.76
N LEU A 410 23.61 -6.64 -17.95
CA LEU A 410 24.11 -6.08 -19.20
C LEU A 410 23.29 -4.88 -19.61
N SER A 411 23.63 -3.73 -19.07
CA SER A 411 22.93 -2.43 -19.18
C SER A 411 23.90 -1.31 -18.72
N PHE A 412 23.59 -0.06 -18.92
CA PHE A 412 22.62 0.51 -19.82
C PHE A 412 23.27 0.69 -21.20
N MET A 413 22.51 1.24 -22.19
CA MET A 413 23.05 1.40 -23.53
C MET A 413 24.09 2.53 -23.55
N PRO A 414 25.34 2.29 -24.02
CA PRO A 414 26.28 3.40 -24.25
C PRO A 414 25.69 4.41 -25.21
N LYS A 415 25.89 5.68 -24.95
CA LYS A 415 25.34 6.76 -25.79
C LYS A 415 25.69 6.62 -27.26
N LEU A 416 26.92 6.16 -27.54
CA LEU A 416 27.40 5.97 -28.91
C LEU A 416 26.63 4.89 -29.67
N LEU A 417 26.10 3.86 -29.00
CA LEU A 417 25.35 2.75 -29.59
C LEU A 417 23.84 2.95 -29.56
N ALA A 418 23.35 3.94 -28.82
CA ALA A 418 21.93 4.14 -28.54
C ALA A 418 21.18 4.72 -29.77
N SER A 419 20.02 4.14 -30.10
CA SER A 419 19.15 4.67 -31.17
C SER A 419 18.48 6.02 -30.83
N LYS A 420 18.42 6.37 -29.55
CA LYS A 420 17.81 7.61 -29.03
C LYS A 420 18.53 8.09 -27.78
N ASP A 421 18.48 9.38 -27.51
CA ASP A 421 19.01 9.98 -26.27
C ASP A 421 17.88 10.03 -25.20
N LYS A 422 17.40 8.82 -24.80
CA LYS A 422 16.42 8.70 -23.72
C LYS A 422 17.09 8.16 -22.47
N THR A 423 17.02 8.94 -21.40
CA THR A 423 17.67 8.61 -20.12
C THR A 423 16.68 8.46 -18.98
N ILE A 424 17.05 7.66 -17.99
CA ILE A 424 16.29 7.36 -16.78
C ILE A 424 17.19 7.56 -15.55
N PHE A 425 16.60 7.79 -14.40
CA PHE A 425 17.27 8.04 -13.12
C PHE A 425 18.05 9.37 -13.09
N TYR A 426 18.46 9.81 -11.91
CA TYR A 426 19.23 11.05 -11.76
C TYR A 426 20.62 10.96 -12.42
N TYR A 427 21.20 9.78 -12.53
CA TYR A 427 22.48 9.52 -13.20
C TYR A 427 22.36 9.32 -14.72
N GLN A 428 21.19 9.63 -15.30
CA GLN A 428 20.95 9.73 -16.75
C GLN A 428 21.37 8.48 -17.56
N ALA A 429 21.08 7.28 -17.05
CA ALA A 429 21.34 6.03 -17.76
C ALA A 429 20.48 5.93 -19.03
N ASN A 430 21.10 5.67 -20.20
CA ASN A 430 20.37 5.55 -21.45
C ASN A 430 19.68 4.18 -21.56
N PHE A 431 18.35 4.19 -21.71
CA PHE A 431 17.52 2.98 -21.77
C PHE A 431 16.94 2.70 -23.17
N SER A 432 17.49 3.34 -24.23
CA SER A 432 17.10 3.09 -25.62
C SER A 432 17.63 1.77 -26.15
N PRO A 433 16.96 1.15 -27.11
CA PRO A 433 17.57 0.07 -27.92
C PRO A 433 18.85 0.52 -28.59
N PRO A 434 19.75 -0.40 -29.01
CA PRO A 434 20.85 -0.04 -29.89
C PRO A 434 20.34 0.44 -31.26
N GLU A 435 21.06 1.37 -31.89
CA GLU A 435 20.80 1.78 -33.27
C GLU A 435 21.05 0.61 -34.24
N ASN A 436 22.13 -0.12 -34.03
CA ASN A 436 22.48 -1.33 -34.73
C ASN A 436 22.77 -2.46 -33.74
N ILE A 437 22.10 -3.59 -33.89
CA ILE A 437 22.27 -4.74 -33.02
C ILE A 437 23.67 -5.34 -33.10
N ASP A 438 24.33 -5.29 -34.24
CA ASP A 438 25.67 -5.86 -34.42
C ASP A 438 26.72 -5.13 -33.59
N ASP A 439 26.64 -3.79 -33.49
CA ASP A 439 27.54 -2.99 -32.64
C ASP A 439 27.38 -3.35 -31.15
N TRP A 440 26.16 -3.62 -30.72
CA TRP A 440 25.89 -4.14 -29.38
C TRP A 440 26.48 -5.53 -29.17
N LEU A 441 26.31 -6.42 -30.15
CA LEU A 441 26.83 -7.78 -30.07
C LEU A 441 28.36 -7.82 -30.08
N ASP A 442 29.01 -6.87 -30.75
CA ASP A 442 30.46 -6.70 -30.72
C ASP A 442 30.96 -6.22 -29.35
N LEU A 443 30.22 -5.32 -28.70
CA LEU A 443 30.52 -4.93 -27.32
C LEU A 443 30.36 -6.12 -26.37
N ILE A 444 29.31 -6.93 -26.49
CA ILE A 444 29.10 -8.14 -25.69
C ILE A 444 30.20 -9.13 -25.88
N ASP A 445 30.60 -9.38 -27.14
CA ASP A 445 31.72 -10.29 -27.49
C ASP A 445 33.03 -9.85 -26.83
N ALA A 446 33.39 -8.58 -27.04
CA ALA A 446 34.60 -7.99 -26.47
C ALA A 446 34.60 -8.06 -24.93
N PHE A 447 33.46 -7.77 -24.30
CA PHE A 447 33.30 -7.81 -22.85
C PHE A 447 33.49 -9.25 -22.29
N ILE A 448 32.74 -10.21 -22.82
CA ILE A 448 32.79 -11.60 -22.34
C ILE A 448 34.18 -12.23 -22.59
N ILE A 449 34.78 -11.97 -23.77
CA ILE A 449 36.14 -12.45 -24.08
C ILE A 449 37.17 -11.82 -23.14
N HIS A 450 37.06 -10.51 -22.85
CA HIS A 450 37.93 -9.85 -21.87
C HIS A 450 37.83 -10.51 -20.49
N LEU A 451 36.62 -10.76 -19.99
CA LEU A 451 36.43 -11.42 -18.71
C LEU A 451 37.00 -12.84 -18.69
N ILE A 452 36.80 -13.62 -19.76
CA ILE A 452 37.38 -14.97 -19.88
C ILE A 452 38.90 -14.92 -19.87
N ASN A 453 39.53 -14.02 -20.63
CA ASN A 453 40.98 -13.86 -20.71
C ASN A 453 41.58 -13.45 -19.34
N ARG A 454 40.88 -12.59 -18.58
CA ARG A 454 41.40 -12.12 -17.28
C ARG A 454 41.15 -13.11 -16.14
N TYR A 455 39.93 -13.63 -16.04
CA TYR A 455 39.49 -14.40 -14.87
C TYR A 455 39.36 -15.90 -15.11
N GLY A 456 39.35 -16.32 -16.36
CA GLY A 456 39.25 -17.71 -16.81
C GLY A 456 37.80 -18.24 -16.83
N ILE A 457 37.48 -19.05 -17.83
CA ILE A 457 36.14 -19.61 -18.06
C ILE A 457 35.60 -20.38 -16.84
N LYS A 458 36.47 -21.05 -16.04
CA LYS A 458 36.07 -21.78 -14.83
C LYS A 458 35.39 -20.88 -13.77
N LYS A 459 35.74 -19.60 -13.74
CA LYS A 459 35.07 -18.62 -12.86
C LYS A 459 33.86 -18.06 -13.56
N ILE A 460 33.97 -17.63 -14.82
CA ILE A 460 32.93 -16.95 -15.57
C ILE A 460 31.64 -17.78 -15.69
N LYS A 461 31.73 -19.08 -15.90
CA LYS A 461 30.56 -19.98 -15.95
C LYS A 461 29.75 -20.08 -14.67
N LYS A 462 30.28 -19.56 -13.56
CA LYS A 462 29.60 -19.48 -12.27
C LYS A 462 28.93 -18.12 -12.05
N TRP A 463 29.09 -17.18 -12.97
CA TRP A 463 28.50 -15.84 -12.89
C TRP A 463 27.18 -15.80 -13.66
N TYR A 464 26.30 -14.86 -13.27
CA TYR A 464 25.05 -14.64 -13.97
C TYR A 464 25.15 -13.43 -14.87
N PHE A 465 24.62 -13.55 -16.08
CA PHE A 465 24.53 -12.48 -17.06
C PHE A 465 23.06 -12.23 -17.38
N GLN A 466 22.50 -11.18 -16.80
CA GLN A 466 21.13 -10.76 -17.01
C GLN A 466 21.07 -9.78 -18.17
N VAL A 467 20.30 -10.10 -19.21
CA VAL A 467 20.14 -9.23 -20.37
C VAL A 467 19.10 -8.18 -20.08
N TRP A 468 19.59 -6.98 -19.74
CA TRP A 468 18.81 -5.79 -19.36
C TRP A 468 18.24 -5.80 -17.94
N THR A 469 17.76 -4.61 -17.50
CA THR A 469 17.31 -4.40 -16.10
C THR A 469 15.92 -4.95 -15.85
N GLU A 470 14.90 -4.39 -16.55
CA GLU A 470 13.50 -4.77 -16.41
C GLU A 470 12.84 -4.88 -17.79
N PHE A 471 11.80 -5.73 -17.87
CA PHE A 471 10.99 -5.85 -19.09
C PHE A 471 10.33 -4.52 -19.48
N PRO A 472 10.09 -4.26 -20.78
CA PRO A 472 9.39 -3.09 -21.25
C PRO A 472 8.01 -2.96 -20.60
N HIS A 473 7.81 -1.91 -19.84
CA HIS A 473 6.54 -1.61 -19.21
C HIS A 473 6.22 -0.13 -19.38
N ARG A 474 5.18 0.20 -20.15
CA ARG A 474 4.74 1.59 -20.45
C ARG A 474 5.87 2.54 -20.86
N GLY A 475 6.90 2.06 -21.55
CA GLY A 475 8.05 2.87 -21.94
C GLY A 475 9.07 3.14 -20.85
N PHE A 476 8.90 2.54 -19.64
CA PHE A 476 9.93 2.54 -18.60
C PHE A 476 10.97 1.44 -18.87
N HIS A 477 12.20 1.70 -18.50
CA HIS A 477 13.35 0.78 -18.57
C HIS A 477 13.73 0.26 -19.96
N TRP A 478 12.91 0.48 -21.00
CA TRP A 478 13.17 0.15 -22.40
C TRP A 478 12.38 1.08 -23.32
N ALA A 479 13.05 1.92 -24.10
CA ALA A 479 12.42 2.91 -24.98
C ALA A 479 12.03 2.34 -26.35
N GLY A 480 11.91 1.04 -26.46
CA GLY A 480 11.41 0.28 -27.63
C GLY A 480 10.12 -0.48 -27.30
N THR A 481 9.68 -1.30 -28.25
CA THR A 481 8.55 -2.22 -28.11
C THR A 481 8.94 -3.49 -27.32
N LYS A 482 7.95 -4.24 -26.83
CA LYS A 482 8.18 -5.58 -26.23
C LYS A 482 8.85 -6.53 -27.23
N ARG A 483 8.44 -6.47 -28.50
CA ARG A 483 8.97 -7.34 -29.55
C ARG A 483 10.44 -7.05 -29.81
N GLU A 484 10.83 -5.78 -29.89
CA GLU A 484 12.25 -5.39 -30.03
C GLU A 484 13.08 -5.88 -28.86
N TYR A 485 12.55 -5.84 -27.63
CA TYR A 485 13.25 -6.41 -26.48
C TYR A 485 13.41 -7.94 -26.60
N PHE A 486 12.38 -8.66 -27.04
CA PHE A 486 12.48 -10.12 -27.20
C PHE A 486 13.54 -10.49 -28.23
N GLU A 487 13.63 -9.77 -29.34
CA GLU A 487 14.65 -9.94 -30.38
C GLU A 487 16.05 -9.55 -29.86
N PHE A 488 16.15 -8.47 -29.10
CA PHE A 488 17.38 -8.04 -28.44
C PHE A 488 17.90 -9.12 -27.45
N TYR A 489 17.01 -9.68 -26.61
CA TYR A 489 17.37 -10.81 -25.75
C TYR A 489 17.85 -12.00 -26.57
N ALA A 490 17.12 -12.39 -27.59
CA ALA A 490 17.44 -13.54 -28.42
C ALA A 490 18.84 -13.42 -29.06
N ALA A 491 19.17 -12.26 -29.62
CA ALA A 491 20.47 -11.99 -30.22
C ALA A 491 21.59 -12.02 -29.18
N THR A 492 21.40 -11.34 -28.06
CA THR A 492 22.40 -11.25 -26.96
C THR A 492 22.66 -12.61 -26.33
N ALA A 493 21.61 -13.35 -25.96
CA ALA A 493 21.72 -14.64 -25.31
C ALA A 493 22.39 -15.69 -26.22
N LYS A 494 22.02 -15.74 -27.51
CA LYS A 494 22.70 -16.60 -28.50
C LYS A 494 24.15 -16.22 -28.69
N LYS A 495 24.50 -14.93 -28.71
CA LYS A 495 25.88 -14.46 -28.82
C LYS A 495 26.73 -14.96 -27.62
N ILE A 496 26.22 -14.82 -26.39
CA ILE A 496 26.90 -15.29 -25.17
C ILE A 496 27.08 -16.80 -25.21
N LYS A 497 26.04 -17.57 -25.56
CA LYS A 497 26.13 -19.04 -25.64
C LYS A 497 27.01 -19.54 -26.74
N ASN A 498 27.20 -18.79 -27.82
CA ASN A 498 28.17 -19.12 -28.87
C ASN A 498 29.64 -18.97 -28.42
N ILE A 499 29.91 -18.04 -27.47
CA ILE A 499 31.23 -17.94 -26.86
C ILE A 499 31.48 -19.13 -25.91
N SER A 500 30.49 -19.46 -25.07
CA SER A 500 30.50 -20.64 -24.23
C SER A 500 29.11 -21.02 -23.77
N SER A 501 28.69 -22.27 -24.02
CA SER A 501 27.41 -22.82 -23.62
C SER A 501 27.24 -22.90 -22.10
N GLU A 502 28.35 -22.89 -21.33
CA GLU A 502 28.32 -22.98 -19.86
C GLU A 502 28.03 -21.66 -19.14
N ILE A 503 28.04 -20.49 -19.83
CA ILE A 503 27.78 -19.20 -19.24
C ILE A 503 26.26 -19.06 -18.93
N GLN A 504 25.92 -18.65 -17.69
CA GLN A 504 24.53 -18.50 -17.25
C GLN A 504 23.94 -17.21 -17.79
N VAL A 505 22.87 -17.30 -18.60
CA VAL A 505 22.18 -16.14 -19.18
C VAL A 505 20.68 -16.19 -18.89
N GLY A 506 20.11 -15.02 -18.57
CA GLY A 506 18.69 -14.87 -18.34
C GLY A 506 18.17 -13.49 -18.74
N PRO A 507 16.84 -13.31 -18.87
CA PRO A 507 16.24 -12.07 -19.33
C PRO A 507 16.20 -10.99 -18.24
N ALA A 508 15.74 -9.83 -18.65
CA ALA A 508 15.34 -8.73 -17.75
C ALA A 508 14.40 -9.21 -16.65
N SER A 509 14.37 -8.49 -15.54
CA SER A 509 13.46 -8.81 -14.43
C SER A 509 12.02 -8.39 -14.76
N GLU A 510 11.05 -9.24 -14.40
CA GLU A 510 9.65 -8.90 -14.50
C GLU A 510 9.15 -8.20 -13.24
N SER A 511 8.58 -7.01 -13.40
CA SER A 511 7.89 -6.26 -12.34
C SER A 511 6.39 -6.38 -12.51
N PHE A 512 5.66 -6.79 -11.43
CA PHE A 512 4.21 -7.00 -11.46
C PHE A 512 3.44 -5.71 -11.17
N LEU A 513 3.73 -4.69 -11.95
CA LEU A 513 2.99 -3.43 -11.91
C LEU A 513 1.64 -3.65 -12.61
N GLU A 514 0.53 -3.24 -11.98
CA GLU A 514 -0.84 -3.33 -12.54
C GLU A 514 -1.41 -4.74 -12.79
N GLY A 515 -0.79 -5.79 -12.24
CA GLY A 515 -1.31 -7.16 -12.39
C GLY A 515 -1.13 -7.79 -13.77
N LYS A 516 -0.45 -7.12 -14.71
CA LYS A 516 -0.06 -7.70 -15.99
C LYS A 516 1.20 -8.54 -15.85
N ILE A 517 1.23 -9.68 -16.48
CA ILE A 517 2.33 -10.64 -16.50
C ILE A 517 2.82 -10.77 -17.93
N ILE A 518 4.08 -10.42 -18.16
CA ILE A 518 4.74 -10.51 -19.48
C ILE A 518 5.37 -11.88 -19.67
N SER A 519 5.66 -12.58 -18.58
CA SER A 519 6.35 -13.88 -18.60
C SER A 519 5.71 -14.90 -19.54
N GLU A 520 4.38 -14.97 -19.58
CA GLU A 520 3.71 -15.96 -20.44
C GLU A 520 3.99 -15.72 -21.92
N GLU A 521 3.94 -14.46 -22.35
CA GLU A 521 4.23 -14.05 -23.72
C GLU A 521 5.72 -14.25 -24.06
N PHE A 522 6.60 -13.83 -23.14
CA PHE A 522 8.04 -13.95 -23.33
C PHE A 522 8.53 -15.39 -23.32
N LEU A 523 8.13 -16.22 -22.33
CA LEU A 523 8.57 -17.60 -22.21
C LEU A 523 8.09 -18.47 -23.36
N LYS A 524 6.86 -18.19 -23.85
CA LYS A 524 6.37 -18.81 -25.07
C LYS A 524 7.23 -18.42 -26.29
N TYR A 525 7.50 -17.11 -26.47
CA TYR A 525 8.36 -16.64 -27.55
C TYR A 525 9.76 -17.26 -27.47
N ALA A 526 10.33 -17.34 -26.28
CA ALA A 526 11.65 -17.92 -26.07
C ALA A 526 11.67 -19.42 -26.40
N ALA A 527 10.67 -20.17 -25.99
CA ALA A 527 10.54 -21.61 -26.31
C ALA A 527 10.31 -21.84 -27.81
N ASP A 528 9.40 -21.07 -28.44
CA ASP A 528 9.11 -21.18 -29.88
C ASP A 528 10.35 -20.87 -30.78
N ASN A 529 11.36 -20.18 -30.25
CA ASN A 529 12.60 -19.80 -30.94
C ASN A 529 13.87 -20.52 -30.40
N ASP A 530 13.72 -21.56 -29.57
CA ASP A 530 14.80 -22.33 -28.94
C ASP A 530 15.86 -21.42 -28.28
N LEU A 531 15.42 -20.40 -27.53
CA LEU A 531 16.33 -19.46 -26.89
C LEU A 531 16.94 -20.04 -25.62
N PRO A 532 18.22 -19.80 -25.34
CA PRO A 532 18.81 -20.19 -24.06
C PRO A 532 18.22 -19.37 -22.92
N LEU A 533 17.89 -20.04 -21.80
CA LEU A 533 17.35 -19.41 -20.61
C LEU A 533 17.76 -20.27 -19.40
N ASP A 534 18.83 -19.88 -18.72
CA ASP A 534 19.34 -20.62 -17.56
C ASP A 534 18.65 -20.20 -16.27
N PHE A 535 18.17 -18.96 -16.20
CA PHE A 535 17.39 -18.43 -15.08
C PHE A 535 16.35 -17.41 -15.55
N TYR A 536 15.27 -17.29 -14.80
CA TYR A 536 14.24 -16.28 -14.99
C TYR A 536 14.21 -15.32 -13.81
N SER A 537 14.21 -14.02 -14.09
CA SER A 537 14.31 -12.95 -13.09
C SER A 537 12.95 -12.29 -12.82
N ILE A 538 12.61 -12.12 -11.53
CA ILE A 538 11.42 -11.40 -11.09
C ILE A 538 11.75 -10.36 -10.03
N ASN A 539 10.91 -9.32 -9.93
CA ASN A 539 10.93 -8.33 -8.85
C ASN A 539 9.68 -8.51 -7.95
N LEU A 540 9.87 -8.64 -6.66
CA LEU A 540 8.78 -8.88 -5.70
C LEU A 540 8.65 -7.68 -4.74
N TYR A 541 7.64 -6.85 -4.97
CA TYR A 541 7.28 -5.73 -4.09
C TYR A 541 5.84 -5.86 -3.64
N HIS A 542 5.55 -5.58 -2.37
CA HIS A 542 4.19 -5.61 -1.84
C HIS A 542 3.39 -4.34 -2.11
N ASN A 543 4.00 -3.30 -2.66
CA ASN A 543 3.31 -2.10 -3.10
C ASN A 543 3.14 -2.06 -4.63
N THR A 544 2.17 -1.27 -5.07
CA THR A 544 1.96 -0.95 -6.49
C THR A 544 1.97 0.54 -6.68
N ILE A 545 2.38 0.98 -7.88
CA ILE A 545 2.05 2.32 -8.35
C ILE A 545 0.55 2.32 -8.64
N PRO A 546 -0.25 3.25 -8.12
CA PRO A 546 -1.61 3.46 -8.61
C PRO A 546 -1.55 3.80 -10.09
N LEU A 547 -2.61 3.46 -10.82
CA LEU A 547 -2.81 3.95 -12.17
C LEU A 547 -2.73 5.48 -12.15
N ILE A 548 -1.64 6.03 -12.66
CA ILE A 548 -1.55 7.45 -12.93
C ILE A 548 -2.32 7.63 -14.22
N GLU A 549 -3.49 8.28 -14.16
CA GLU A 549 -4.40 8.46 -15.30
C GLU A 549 -3.82 9.37 -16.39
N GLU A 550 -2.77 10.13 -16.08
CA GLU A 550 -2.09 11.02 -17.04
C GLU A 550 -0.74 10.45 -17.45
N GLU A 551 -0.35 10.66 -18.71
CA GLU A 551 1.00 10.39 -19.22
C GLU A 551 2.01 11.29 -18.50
N LEU A 552 2.52 10.82 -17.35
CA LEU A 552 3.65 11.47 -16.67
C LEU A 552 4.88 11.33 -17.55
N ASP A 553 5.50 12.45 -17.90
CA ASP A 553 6.83 12.44 -18.52
C ASP A 553 7.80 11.76 -17.53
N LEU A 554 8.61 10.81 -18.04
CA LEU A 554 9.63 10.11 -17.25
C LEU A 554 10.55 11.07 -16.48
N LYS A 555 10.84 12.25 -17.06
CA LYS A 555 11.63 13.28 -16.40
C LYS A 555 10.95 13.86 -15.16
N ASP A 556 9.62 13.89 -15.16
CA ASP A 556 8.84 14.39 -14.02
C ASP A 556 8.62 13.30 -12.97
N PHE A 557 8.58 12.02 -13.38
CA PHE A 557 8.45 10.89 -12.46
C PHE A 557 9.62 10.81 -11.46
N TYR A 558 10.84 11.13 -11.89
CA TYR A 558 12.04 11.10 -11.04
C TYR A 558 12.31 12.41 -10.28
N LYS A 559 11.39 13.39 -10.32
CA LYS A 559 11.46 14.56 -9.45
C LYS A 559 11.01 14.21 -8.02
N GLU A 560 11.68 14.73 -7.02
CA GLU A 560 11.37 14.50 -5.61
C GLU A 560 9.91 14.82 -5.27
N SER A 561 9.39 15.95 -5.79
CA SER A 561 8.00 16.38 -5.61
C SER A 561 6.97 15.42 -6.18
N THR A 562 7.32 14.59 -7.15
CA THR A 562 6.41 13.61 -7.74
C THR A 562 6.26 12.40 -6.83
N LEU A 563 7.36 11.91 -6.23
CA LEU A 563 7.33 10.77 -5.29
C LEU A 563 6.51 11.07 -4.03
N GLU A 564 6.54 12.30 -3.54
CA GLU A 564 5.74 12.73 -2.37
C GLU A 564 4.23 12.70 -2.65
N ASN A 565 3.83 12.83 -3.91
CA ASN A 565 2.43 12.85 -4.33
C ASN A 565 1.92 11.48 -4.81
N ILE A 566 2.79 10.49 -5.02
CA ILE A 566 2.38 9.15 -5.45
C ILE A 566 1.79 8.37 -4.26
N LYS A 567 0.55 7.94 -4.42
CA LYS A 567 -0.13 7.08 -3.44
C LYS A 567 0.17 5.62 -3.72
N PHE A 568 0.88 4.96 -2.82
CA PHE A 568 1.20 3.55 -2.93
C PHE A 568 0.15 2.69 -2.22
N LYS A 569 -0.44 1.74 -2.95
CA LYS A 569 -1.28 0.70 -2.34
C LYS A 569 -0.43 -0.53 -2.04
N PHE A 570 -0.64 -1.14 -0.87
CA PHE A 570 0.03 -2.38 -0.51
C PHE A 570 -0.84 -3.60 -0.81
N LYS A 571 -0.21 -4.62 -1.37
CA LYS A 571 -0.84 -5.91 -1.67
C LYS A 571 -1.13 -6.72 -0.39
N GLU A 572 -1.77 -7.85 -0.53
CA GLU A 572 -2.05 -8.77 0.58
C GLU A 572 -0.79 -9.41 1.18
N LYS A 573 -0.90 -9.92 2.41
CA LYS A 573 0.21 -10.53 3.18
C LYS A 573 1.01 -11.60 2.40
N ASN A 574 0.33 -12.46 1.65
CA ASN A 574 0.93 -13.59 0.95
C ASN A 574 1.20 -13.30 -0.53
N TYR A 575 1.26 -12.05 -0.92
CA TYR A 575 1.42 -11.64 -2.32
C TYR A 575 2.67 -12.24 -2.98
N SER A 576 3.84 -12.11 -2.34
CA SER A 576 5.10 -12.66 -2.89
C SER A 576 5.02 -14.17 -3.14
N ILE A 577 4.40 -14.92 -2.22
CA ILE A 577 4.25 -16.36 -2.33
C ILE A 577 3.36 -16.71 -3.53
N LYS A 578 2.17 -16.10 -3.62
CA LYS A 578 1.23 -16.34 -4.72
C LYS A 578 1.81 -15.99 -6.09
N MET A 579 2.53 -14.88 -6.18
CA MET A 579 3.16 -14.47 -7.44
C MET A 579 4.28 -15.43 -7.82
N THR A 580 5.13 -15.83 -6.89
CA THR A 580 6.20 -16.81 -7.13
C THR A 580 5.63 -18.14 -7.62
N GLU A 581 4.59 -18.66 -6.97
CA GLU A 581 3.92 -19.92 -7.38
C GLU A 581 3.33 -19.81 -8.79
N LYS A 582 2.70 -18.67 -9.11
CA LYS A 582 2.15 -18.42 -10.44
C LYS A 582 3.22 -18.41 -11.53
N ILE A 583 4.32 -17.66 -11.30
CA ILE A 583 5.41 -17.58 -12.29
C ILE A 583 6.15 -18.90 -12.40
N LYS A 584 6.40 -19.60 -11.28
CA LYS A 584 7.03 -20.92 -11.31
C LYS A 584 6.24 -21.93 -12.13
N ALA A 585 4.92 -21.90 -12.05
CA ALA A 585 4.04 -22.74 -12.87
C ALA A 585 4.18 -22.41 -14.37
N ILE A 586 4.24 -21.13 -14.75
CA ILE A 586 4.42 -20.70 -16.14
C ILE A 586 5.85 -21.10 -16.63
N LEU A 587 6.89 -20.85 -15.82
CA LEU A 587 8.26 -21.19 -16.15
C LEU A 587 8.45 -22.68 -16.39
N ASN A 588 7.90 -23.50 -15.49
CA ASN A 588 8.01 -24.97 -15.58
C ASN A 588 7.34 -25.56 -16.83
N ASN A 589 6.35 -24.88 -17.40
CA ASN A 589 5.71 -25.32 -18.64
C ASN A 589 6.62 -25.18 -19.88
N HIS A 590 7.58 -24.27 -19.82
CA HIS A 590 8.47 -23.95 -20.97
C HIS A 590 9.94 -24.26 -20.72
N TYR A 591 10.42 -24.00 -19.48
CA TYR A 591 11.82 -24.12 -19.06
C TYR A 591 11.92 -24.72 -17.65
N PRO A 592 11.62 -26.03 -17.47
CA PRO A 592 11.56 -26.66 -16.13
C PRO A 592 12.89 -26.68 -15.39
N GLU A 593 14.01 -26.65 -16.12
CA GLU A 593 15.38 -26.70 -15.54
C GLU A 593 15.93 -25.30 -15.20
N SER A 594 15.21 -24.22 -15.55
CA SER A 594 15.68 -22.86 -15.30
C SER A 594 15.46 -22.44 -13.86
N GLU A 595 16.45 -21.77 -13.27
CA GLU A 595 16.29 -21.17 -11.94
C GLU A 595 15.27 -20.03 -11.96
N LEU A 596 14.46 -19.91 -10.90
CA LEU A 596 13.59 -18.75 -10.66
C LEU A 596 14.18 -17.87 -9.57
N ILE A 597 14.69 -16.71 -9.93
CA ILE A 597 15.38 -15.79 -9.02
C ILE A 597 14.58 -14.51 -8.84
N ALA A 598 14.22 -14.20 -7.59
CA ALA A 598 13.75 -12.85 -7.27
C ALA A 598 14.97 -11.92 -7.14
N THR A 599 15.33 -11.26 -8.23
CA THR A 599 16.54 -10.44 -8.30
C THR A 599 16.45 -9.15 -7.50
N ARG A 600 15.22 -8.64 -7.30
CA ARG A 600 14.94 -7.51 -6.41
C ARG A 600 13.69 -7.82 -5.59
N TRP A 601 13.79 -7.73 -4.27
CA TRP A 601 12.62 -7.82 -3.41
C TRP A 601 12.70 -6.88 -2.22
N ASN A 602 11.56 -6.38 -1.81
CA ASN A 602 11.37 -5.57 -0.60
C ASN A 602 9.86 -5.45 -0.32
N VAL A 603 9.49 -4.90 0.83
CA VAL A 603 8.10 -4.54 1.11
C VAL A 603 7.60 -3.41 0.19
N SER A 604 8.49 -2.49 -0.17
CA SER A 604 8.21 -1.37 -1.07
C SER A 604 9.42 -1.11 -1.98
N TRP A 605 9.15 -0.74 -3.23
CA TRP A 605 10.19 -0.24 -4.13
C TRP A 605 10.46 1.26 -3.94
N ASN A 606 9.58 1.99 -3.20
CA ASN A 606 9.76 3.40 -2.95
C ASN A 606 11.04 3.66 -2.14
N PRO A 607 11.97 4.51 -2.63
CA PRO A 607 13.24 4.79 -1.94
C PRO A 607 13.10 5.67 -0.71
N LYS A 608 11.91 6.21 -0.44
CA LYS A 608 11.57 7.08 0.71
C LYS A 608 10.40 6.52 1.52
N GLU A 609 10.38 5.23 1.76
CA GLU A 609 9.31 4.59 2.54
C GLU A 609 9.80 4.28 3.96
N TYR A 610 9.39 5.06 4.93
CA TYR A 610 9.84 4.95 6.33
C TYR A 610 9.64 3.56 6.97
N ILE A 611 8.82 2.69 6.39
CA ILE A 611 8.69 1.29 6.81
C ILE A 611 10.03 0.56 6.76
N HIS A 612 10.93 0.95 5.84
CA HIS A 612 12.26 0.36 5.71
C HIS A 612 13.15 0.60 6.94
N ASP A 613 12.89 1.66 7.71
CA ASP A 613 13.62 1.99 8.93
C ASP A 613 12.97 1.41 10.20
N ASN A 614 11.86 0.68 10.04
CA ASN A 614 11.07 0.15 11.15
C ASN A 614 11.44 -1.30 11.51
N ALA A 615 11.29 -1.68 12.78
CA ALA A 615 11.47 -3.06 13.26
C ALA A 615 10.53 -4.09 12.59
N PHE A 616 9.46 -3.64 11.94
CA PHE A 616 8.60 -4.47 11.09
C PHE A 616 9.41 -5.25 10.05
N MET A 617 10.45 -4.63 9.46
CA MET A 617 11.25 -5.22 8.40
C MET A 617 11.91 -6.54 8.82
N THR A 618 12.35 -6.67 10.09
CA THR A 618 12.91 -7.92 10.60
C THR A 618 11.92 -9.08 10.45
N ASN A 619 10.69 -8.89 10.93
CA ASN A 619 9.67 -9.94 10.86
C ASN A 619 9.17 -10.19 9.43
N TYR A 620 9.05 -9.14 8.61
CA TYR A 620 8.69 -9.25 7.19
C TYR A 620 9.71 -10.11 6.43
N ILE A 621 10.99 -9.83 6.61
CA ILE A 621 12.09 -10.54 5.93
C ILE A 621 12.12 -12.00 6.37
N VAL A 622 12.10 -12.28 7.68
CA VAL A 622 12.14 -13.64 8.21
C VAL A 622 10.95 -14.47 7.72
N ASP A 623 9.72 -13.96 7.84
CA ASP A 623 8.50 -14.69 7.43
C ASP A 623 8.49 -15.03 5.94
N ASN A 624 8.84 -14.05 5.07
CA ASN A 624 8.82 -14.26 3.63
C ASN A 624 9.99 -15.12 3.16
N ALA A 625 11.22 -14.92 3.66
CA ALA A 625 12.37 -15.72 3.29
C ALA A 625 12.15 -17.21 3.60
N LEU A 626 11.64 -17.51 4.80
CA LEU A 626 11.32 -18.89 5.22
C LEU A 626 10.18 -19.55 4.42
N LYS A 627 9.24 -18.77 3.90
CA LYS A 627 8.12 -19.29 3.08
C LYS A 627 8.46 -19.41 1.59
N LEU A 628 9.48 -18.73 1.14
CA LEU A 628 9.92 -18.73 -0.26
C LEU A 628 11.07 -19.68 -0.54
N GLN A 629 11.72 -20.26 0.50
CA GLN A 629 12.94 -21.05 0.37
C GLN A 629 12.82 -22.31 -0.51
N ASP A 630 11.61 -22.86 -0.61
CA ASP A 630 11.29 -24.03 -1.44
C ASP A 630 10.71 -23.66 -2.82
N LYS A 631 10.57 -22.37 -3.10
CA LYS A 631 9.90 -21.85 -4.27
C LYS A 631 10.80 -21.06 -5.21
N LEU A 632 11.89 -20.50 -4.68
CA LEU A 632 12.87 -19.68 -5.39
C LEU A 632 14.28 -20.30 -5.28
N ASP A 633 15.10 -19.99 -6.25
CA ASP A 633 16.53 -20.36 -6.27
C ASP A 633 17.42 -19.20 -5.79
N GLY A 634 16.88 -18.03 -5.63
CA GLY A 634 17.56 -16.86 -5.08
C GLY A 634 16.61 -15.71 -4.72
N LEU A 635 16.98 -14.94 -3.69
CA LEU A 635 16.18 -13.82 -3.15
C LEU A 635 17.07 -12.62 -2.87
N GLY A 636 17.12 -11.67 -3.83
CA GLY A 636 17.99 -10.49 -3.82
C GLY A 636 17.35 -9.27 -3.17
N TYR A 637 17.79 -8.93 -1.97
CA TYR A 637 17.27 -7.74 -1.27
C TYR A 637 17.66 -6.43 -1.99
N LEU A 638 16.74 -5.50 -2.05
CA LEU A 638 16.91 -4.17 -2.65
C LEU A 638 16.94 -3.12 -1.54
N ASN A 639 18.09 -2.56 -1.19
CA ASN A 639 19.48 -2.67 -1.59
C ASN A 639 20.37 -3.10 -0.40
N LEU A 640 21.69 -3.21 -0.62
CA LEU A 640 22.63 -3.40 0.50
C LEU A 640 22.81 -2.14 1.36
N SER A 641 22.71 -0.95 0.76
CA SER A 641 23.01 0.33 1.40
C SER A 641 22.05 1.43 0.95
N ASP A 642 21.79 2.40 1.83
CA ASP A 642 21.10 3.65 1.51
C ASP A 642 22.01 4.64 0.72
N LEU A 643 23.30 4.33 0.55
CA LEU A 643 24.18 5.03 -0.39
C LEU A 643 23.82 4.74 -1.86
N ILE A 644 23.01 3.70 -2.11
CA ILE A 644 22.55 3.30 -3.43
C ILE A 644 21.16 3.88 -3.67
N SER A 645 21.06 4.83 -4.57
CA SER A 645 19.78 5.44 -4.90
C SER A 645 19.66 5.73 -6.39
N GLU A 646 18.45 5.60 -6.91
CA GLU A 646 18.04 6.04 -8.25
C GLU A 646 17.58 7.51 -8.24
N TRP A 647 17.51 8.11 -7.05
CA TRP A 647 17.20 9.52 -6.77
C TRP A 647 18.32 10.17 -5.98
N PRO A 648 18.38 11.50 -5.91
CA PRO A 648 19.31 12.17 -5.03
C PRO A 648 19.20 11.68 -3.58
N ILE A 649 20.33 11.39 -2.95
CA ILE A 649 20.41 10.88 -1.58
C ILE A 649 19.95 11.97 -0.61
N ASN A 650 19.15 11.61 0.40
CA ASN A 650 18.71 12.51 1.46
C ASN A 650 19.84 12.73 2.48
N GLU A 651 19.90 13.92 3.07
CA GLU A 651 20.86 14.27 4.13
C GLU A 651 20.56 13.59 5.47
N LEU A 652 19.32 13.09 5.67
CA LEU A 652 18.94 12.42 6.91
C LEU A 652 19.42 10.96 6.93
N PRO A 653 19.94 10.45 8.07
CA PRO A 653 20.42 9.08 8.17
C PRO A 653 19.28 8.03 8.12
N PHE A 654 18.05 8.41 8.47
CA PHE A 654 16.84 7.56 8.42
C PHE A 654 15.74 8.28 7.66
N PHE A 655 15.74 8.13 6.35
CA PHE A 655 14.79 8.77 5.44
C PHE A 655 13.85 7.76 4.73
N GLY A 656 13.84 6.51 5.22
CA GLY A 656 13.08 5.44 4.57
C GLY A 656 13.82 4.77 3.42
N GLY A 657 15.13 4.90 3.33
CA GLY A 657 15.99 4.25 2.33
C GLY A 657 15.85 2.73 2.35
N ARG A 658 16.12 2.07 1.23
CA ARG A 658 15.91 0.62 1.03
C ARG A 658 17.07 -0.26 1.52
N GLY A 659 18.14 0.34 2.04
CA GLY A 659 19.37 -0.36 2.40
C GLY A 659 19.24 -1.24 3.65
N LEU A 660 20.12 -2.26 3.74
CA LEU A 660 20.40 -2.97 5.00
C LEU A 660 21.18 -2.08 5.97
N ILE A 661 22.01 -1.18 5.42
CA ILE A 661 22.87 -0.25 6.14
C ILE A 661 22.54 1.16 5.63
N ASN A 662 22.45 2.14 6.53
CA ASN A 662 22.14 3.51 6.16
C ASN A 662 23.38 4.26 5.60
N THR A 663 23.21 5.52 5.21
CA THR A 663 24.29 6.37 4.64
C THR A 663 25.48 6.54 5.58
N GLU A 664 25.26 6.52 6.90
CA GLU A 664 26.29 6.67 7.93
C GLU A 664 26.93 5.35 8.39
N GLY A 665 26.53 4.22 7.79
CA GLY A 665 27.04 2.90 8.16
C GLY A 665 26.30 2.23 9.32
N ILE A 666 25.14 2.76 9.74
CA ILE A 666 24.32 2.16 10.80
C ILE A 666 23.51 0.99 10.23
N LYS A 667 23.63 -0.16 10.88
CA LYS A 667 22.89 -1.39 10.53
C LYS A 667 21.43 -1.25 10.90
N LYS A 668 20.53 -1.40 9.92
CA LYS A 668 19.07 -1.26 10.09
C LYS A 668 18.42 -2.59 10.54
N SER A 669 17.17 -2.57 10.89
CA SER A 669 16.40 -3.77 11.30
C SER A 669 16.45 -4.89 10.25
N ALA A 670 16.45 -4.54 8.97
CA ALA A 670 16.61 -5.46 7.85
C ALA A 670 17.97 -6.20 7.86
N TYR A 671 19.07 -5.55 8.23
CA TYR A 671 20.37 -6.18 8.39
C TYR A 671 20.31 -7.31 9.43
N TYR A 672 19.70 -7.02 10.59
CA TYR A 672 19.60 -8.01 11.67
C TYR A 672 18.70 -9.20 11.31
N ALA A 673 17.72 -9.02 10.44
CA ALA A 673 16.95 -10.14 9.89
C ALA A 673 17.85 -11.11 9.10
N TYR A 674 18.68 -10.58 8.20
CA TYR A 674 19.64 -11.38 7.44
C TYR A 674 20.70 -12.02 8.33
N LEU A 675 21.19 -11.28 9.33
CA LEU A 675 22.14 -11.82 10.31
C LEU A 675 21.55 -12.99 11.12
N ILE A 676 20.28 -12.89 11.53
CA ILE A 676 19.59 -13.97 12.25
C ILE A 676 19.38 -15.17 11.31
N LEU A 677 18.92 -14.94 10.09
CA LEU A 677 18.73 -15.99 9.09
C LEU A 677 20.04 -16.70 8.70
N SER A 678 21.18 -15.98 8.70
CA SER A 678 22.49 -16.57 8.41
C SER A 678 23.02 -17.48 9.51
N LYS A 679 22.37 -17.53 10.68
CA LYS A 679 22.72 -18.42 11.80
C LYS A 679 21.90 -19.69 11.85
N LEU A 680 20.96 -19.88 10.92
CA LEU A 680 20.22 -21.13 10.82
C LEU A 680 21.13 -22.27 10.38
N GLY A 681 20.89 -23.45 10.97
CA GLY A 681 21.58 -24.68 10.58
C GLY A 681 21.03 -25.25 9.27
N SER A 682 21.77 -26.16 8.68
CA SER A 682 21.49 -26.75 7.36
C SER A 682 20.27 -27.67 7.31
N LYS A 683 19.76 -28.13 8.46
CA LYS A 683 18.63 -29.08 8.57
C LYS A 683 17.43 -28.43 9.26
N ILE A 684 16.29 -28.42 8.61
CA ILE A 684 15.02 -28.01 9.24
C ILE A 684 14.51 -29.20 10.05
N ILE A 685 14.39 -29.01 11.37
CA ILE A 685 13.77 -29.98 12.27
C ILE A 685 12.25 -29.78 12.26
N GLU A 686 11.81 -28.53 12.42
CA GLU A 686 10.40 -28.17 12.36
C GLU A 686 10.20 -26.72 11.95
N GLN A 687 9.16 -26.45 11.18
CA GLN A 687 8.76 -25.11 10.79
C GLN A 687 7.25 -24.94 10.94
N GLY A 688 6.84 -23.85 11.58
CA GLY A 688 5.43 -23.53 11.76
C GLY A 688 5.15 -22.04 11.65
N ASP A 689 3.91 -21.66 11.96
CA ASP A 689 3.54 -20.24 11.97
C ASP A 689 4.35 -19.49 13.04
N ASN A 690 5.20 -18.56 12.61
CA ASN A 690 6.02 -17.69 13.43
C ASN A 690 7.20 -18.37 14.18
N TYR A 691 7.63 -19.54 13.76
CA TYR A 691 8.86 -20.16 14.27
C TYR A 691 9.50 -21.11 13.25
N ILE A 692 10.79 -21.31 13.40
CA ILE A 692 11.56 -22.38 12.75
C ILE A 692 12.59 -22.93 13.74
N VAL A 693 12.81 -24.24 13.67
CA VAL A 693 13.83 -24.95 14.41
C VAL A 693 14.75 -25.64 13.40
N THR A 694 16.04 -25.36 13.47
CA THR A 694 17.06 -25.98 12.60
C THR A 694 18.15 -26.63 13.44
N ALA A 695 18.96 -27.48 12.84
CA ALA A 695 20.14 -28.08 13.44
C ALA A 695 21.35 -28.00 12.53
N GLU A 696 22.52 -27.85 13.16
CA GLU A 696 23.84 -28.00 12.54
C GLU A 696 24.74 -28.83 13.48
N GLY A 697 25.06 -30.06 13.09
CA GLY A 697 25.71 -30.99 14.01
C GLY A 697 24.85 -31.27 15.25
N GLU A 698 25.38 -30.96 16.44
CA GLU A 698 24.71 -31.08 17.73
C GLU A 698 23.98 -29.79 18.16
N ASP A 699 24.21 -28.68 17.45
CA ASP A 699 23.64 -27.38 17.77
C ASP A 699 22.23 -27.24 17.21
N ILE A 700 21.31 -26.75 18.03
CA ILE A 700 19.92 -26.45 17.66
C ILE A 700 19.72 -24.95 17.65
N GLN A 701 19.21 -24.42 16.54
CA GLN A 701 18.86 -23.01 16.39
C GLN A 701 17.33 -22.87 16.36
N VAL A 702 16.82 -21.92 17.14
CA VAL A 702 15.38 -21.61 17.20
C VAL A 702 15.17 -20.14 16.89
N ILE A 703 14.39 -19.85 15.85
CA ILE A 703 13.90 -18.50 15.60
C ILE A 703 12.39 -18.47 15.91
N ILE A 704 12.01 -17.54 16.78
CA ILE A 704 10.61 -17.21 17.06
C ILE A 704 10.39 -15.75 16.68
N TYR A 705 9.38 -15.49 15.85
CA TYR A 705 9.10 -14.14 15.37
C TYR A 705 7.61 -13.82 15.41
N ASN A 706 7.27 -12.53 15.45
CA ASN A 706 5.87 -12.08 15.51
C ASN A 706 5.52 -11.20 14.33
N TYR A 707 5.22 -11.84 13.20
CA TYR A 707 4.87 -11.13 11.99
C TYR A 707 3.40 -10.72 11.95
N ALA A 708 3.15 -9.43 12.15
CA ALA A 708 1.85 -8.80 11.89
C ALA A 708 1.95 -7.97 10.62
N TYR A 709 1.15 -8.32 9.59
CA TYR A 709 1.13 -7.54 8.36
C TYR A 709 0.41 -6.21 8.53
N LEU A 710 0.58 -5.33 7.55
CA LEU A 710 -0.02 -4.01 7.48
C LEU A 710 -1.54 -4.07 7.69
N SER A 711 -2.11 -3.17 8.48
CA SER A 711 -3.56 -3.03 8.61
C SER A 711 -4.17 -2.62 7.27
N LYS A 712 -5.48 -2.88 7.07
CA LYS A 712 -6.17 -2.48 5.84
C LYS A 712 -6.12 -0.97 5.61
N SER A 713 -6.20 -0.17 6.67
CA SER A 713 -6.03 1.28 6.59
C SER A 713 -4.66 1.69 6.04
N TYR A 714 -3.58 1.03 6.52
CA TYR A 714 -2.26 1.31 5.98
C TYR A 714 -2.11 0.82 4.53
N GLN A 715 -2.71 -0.32 4.18
CA GLN A 715 -2.68 -0.82 2.80
C GLN A 715 -3.33 0.15 1.81
N ASN A 716 -4.38 0.86 2.23
CA ASN A 716 -5.17 1.77 1.39
C ASN A 716 -4.97 3.26 1.76
N ALA A 717 -4.06 3.56 2.69
CA ALA A 717 -3.97 4.89 3.28
C ALA A 717 -3.58 5.97 2.26
N ASP A 718 -4.31 7.05 2.38
CA ASP A 718 -3.90 8.32 1.85
C ASP A 718 -2.79 8.89 2.75
N TYR A 719 -1.54 8.72 2.34
CA TYR A 719 -0.36 9.13 3.11
C TYR A 719 -0.33 10.63 3.43
N SER A 720 -1.11 11.46 2.71
CA SER A 720 -1.21 12.89 2.93
C SER A 720 -1.87 13.30 4.26
N LEU A 721 -2.49 12.34 4.97
CA LEU A 721 -3.28 12.59 6.18
C LEU A 721 -2.68 11.97 7.46
N ILE A 722 -1.58 11.23 7.36
CA ILE A 722 -0.95 10.55 8.50
C ILE A 722 0.43 11.18 8.70
N ASP A 723 0.65 11.77 9.88
CA ASP A 723 1.99 12.21 10.31
C ASP A 723 2.98 11.06 10.12
N GLU A 724 4.12 11.34 9.51
CA GLU A 724 5.15 10.35 9.18
C GLU A 724 5.55 9.48 10.38
N PHE A 725 5.55 10.05 11.58
CA PHE A 725 5.86 9.34 12.83
C PHE A 725 4.71 8.51 13.39
N GLU A 726 3.46 8.83 13.05
CA GLU A 726 2.29 8.06 13.51
C GLU A 726 1.99 6.82 12.68
N ARG A 727 2.51 6.73 11.44
CA ARG A 727 2.36 5.57 10.54
C ARG A 727 2.70 4.24 11.23
N TYR A 728 3.59 4.25 12.20
CA TYR A 728 4.14 3.07 12.87
C TYR A 728 3.41 2.64 14.13
N GLN A 729 2.53 3.47 14.69
CA GLN A 729 1.70 3.08 15.85
C GLN A 729 0.68 1.99 15.51
N VAL A 730 0.35 1.81 14.24
CA VAL A 730 -0.57 0.77 13.75
C VAL A 730 -0.03 -0.65 14.00
N PHE A 731 1.31 -0.81 14.12
CA PHE A 731 1.96 -2.10 14.42
C PHE A 731 2.03 -2.45 15.91
N GLN A 732 1.66 -1.54 16.81
CA GLN A 732 1.75 -1.75 18.26
C GLN A 732 0.60 -2.61 18.81
N LYS A 733 0.28 -3.76 18.20
CA LYS A 733 -0.45 -4.81 18.89
C LYS A 733 0.54 -5.53 19.83
N LYS A 734 0.50 -5.19 21.11
CA LYS A 734 1.21 -5.97 22.15
C LYS A 734 0.74 -7.42 22.09
N ARG A 735 1.60 -8.29 21.58
CA ARG A 735 1.44 -9.75 21.73
C ARG A 735 2.48 -10.19 22.74
N SER A 736 2.07 -10.82 23.81
CA SER A 736 2.99 -11.51 24.70
C SER A 736 3.19 -12.93 24.18
N ILE A 737 4.42 -13.26 23.82
CA ILE A 737 4.84 -14.65 23.56
C ILE A 737 5.47 -15.12 24.88
N ARG A 738 4.94 -16.17 25.49
CA ARG A 738 5.64 -16.90 26.55
C ARG A 738 6.37 -18.06 25.89
N VAL A 739 7.69 -18.05 26.02
CA VAL A 739 8.57 -19.17 25.68
C VAL A 739 8.59 -20.14 26.83
#